data_cbf4d1082d972819c02232be85b31ff7
#
_entry.id   cbf4d1082d972819c02232be85b31ff7
#
_cell.length_a   1.000
_cell.length_b   1.000
_cell.length_c   1.000
_cell.angle_alpha   90.00
_cell.angle_beta   90.00
_cell.angle_gamma   90.00
#
_symmetry.space_group_name_H-M   'P 1'
#
loop_
_entity.id
_entity.type
_entity.pdbx_description
1 polymer ?
#
loop_
_entity_poly.entity_id
_entity_poly.type
_entity_poly.pdbx_seq_one_letter_code
_entity_poly.pdbx_strand_id
1 'polypeptide(L)'
;MKNKLYLILGVLVVLSIVLSACAAPTPTEAPTEAPTEAPTEAPTEAPTEAPTEETPEGPRHGGWFDNIVVSVVDADSAITQIKAGAIDIFAAGVSSDKLPEIEEAGLSYAESNGLYYELTFNMYGPTFDQSTGKVNPFYFREAREAMNWLIDRDYINREVYNGGALPKFFSIVTNMPDYTRYIEVIRKLEAEYAYNPDRAQEAFDNVMLGISGVTKEDGKYMYQGEQVELILIIRNDSDKTRIPIGDYVANQLESIGFATNRQYKTSTEASPIWVGGNVADGLWHIYTGAWSATVIDRDEGDNFEFFDTPQSAYGFSSTWQAFPTGMDTRYGQLADALAYNKFNTPEERDAAMIEMLELSLKESIHIWLIDGKNFTPYNDKLQVTYDLAAGVDGSQIWPYTLRFKDQVGGTLRWGAPDLFVDPWNPIAGSNWAFDQAIGRATWAESYMYDPYTGLIWPQRFDRAEITAQEGLPIRKTLDWVSLDFEPEIVVPGDVWADWDAVNETFITSAEKLEREKAAAADALVAAETALADANAAKEALEAEKAAQTAEEKTACDAGMAALEEATTALEGLAEDATEEEIAEAEAAVEEAQAALDALTNCVTPEEEAAADEAIVSAEAAVEAATAAKEEADAKEYYTAKIKSVVYYPEDLWDTVRWHDGSPLTLADMIFDWIISLDMGKEGSPIYDQSYAPNAAAILANFEGWKIVSETPLVIEAYYTSMQTDAELNIGTFWPSFRYGEGSWSVLAAAAEADKDDLVAFSADKADQESTETKTVEWLNLIGGPSLDILTEKLTEMAAEGYIPYANVLSDYITPEEATARYNNALAFFDEYKHYNIGTGPYILSQVALTEKVATLSNNFDFVDPVDKWARYGEPKIAELEIDGPDTATLDADIVFDVYVTFKGEPYAADELERVFGLVYDGTSTIKATIEAELVEEGHYTITVPADALAEFEAGSSKIEVVTVSMVVAIPTFETFEFVTVE
;
A
#
# COMPACT_ATOMS: atom_id res chain seq x y z
N MET A 1 52.43 4.81 -1.54
CA MET A 1 52.88 3.42 -1.32
C MET A 1 51.72 2.43 -1.05
N LYS A 2 50.61 2.83 -0.47
CA LYS A 2 49.46 1.94 -0.19
C LYS A 2 48.80 1.39 -1.46
N ASN A 3 48.61 2.19 -2.51
CA ASN A 3 47.91 1.71 -3.74
C ASN A 3 48.68 0.67 -4.55
N LYS A 4 49.98 0.53 -4.40
CA LYS A 4 50.79 -0.52 -5.07
C LYS A 4 50.70 -1.87 -4.33
N LEU A 5 50.40 -1.86 -3.03
CA LEU A 5 50.25 -3.06 -2.20
C LEU A 5 48.93 -3.78 -2.52
N TYR A 6 47.84 -3.03 -2.73
CA TYR A 6 46.52 -3.61 -3.11
C TYR A 6 46.54 -4.20 -4.54
N LEU A 7 47.31 -3.60 -5.45
CA LEU A 7 47.45 -4.16 -6.81
C LEU A 7 48.22 -5.49 -6.82
N ILE A 8 49.22 -5.64 -5.96
CA ILE A 8 49.98 -6.89 -5.80
C ILE A 8 49.14 -7.97 -5.10
N LEU A 9 48.32 -7.60 -4.12
CA LEU A 9 47.42 -8.55 -3.48
C LEU A 9 46.31 -9.02 -4.44
N GLY A 10 45.73 -8.14 -5.23
CA GLY A 10 44.74 -8.48 -6.25
C GLY A 10 45.27 -9.42 -7.33
N VAL A 11 46.50 -9.22 -7.78
CA VAL A 11 47.16 -10.12 -8.76
C VAL A 11 47.47 -11.49 -8.18
N LEU A 12 47.81 -11.59 -6.88
CA LEU A 12 48.05 -12.85 -6.20
C LEU A 12 46.77 -13.67 -5.98
N VAL A 13 45.63 -13.01 -5.71
CA VAL A 13 44.32 -13.67 -5.57
C VAL A 13 43.83 -14.20 -6.92
N VAL A 14 43.99 -13.44 -8.00
CA VAL A 14 43.62 -13.87 -9.35
C VAL A 14 44.52 -15.03 -9.83
N LEU A 15 45.83 -15.03 -9.50
CA LEU A 15 46.72 -16.13 -9.84
C LEU A 15 46.40 -17.42 -9.08
N SER A 16 45.91 -17.35 -7.85
CA SER A 16 45.49 -18.52 -7.06
C SER A 16 44.20 -19.16 -7.59
N ILE A 17 43.29 -18.38 -8.17
CA ILE A 17 42.04 -18.89 -8.77
C ILE A 17 42.33 -19.58 -10.14
N VAL A 18 43.26 -19.06 -10.92
CA VAL A 18 43.60 -19.62 -12.24
C VAL A 18 44.40 -20.94 -12.12
N LEU A 19 45.13 -21.15 -11.02
CA LEU A 19 45.90 -22.38 -10.79
C LEU A 19 45.06 -23.56 -10.24
N SER A 20 43.83 -23.31 -9.82
CA SER A 20 42.92 -24.36 -9.33
C SER A 20 42.03 -24.97 -10.41
N ALA A 21 42.07 -24.46 -11.66
CA ALA A 21 41.16 -24.85 -12.72
C ALA A 21 41.71 -25.90 -13.72
N CYS A 22 42.91 -26.43 -13.52
CA CYS A 22 43.53 -27.42 -14.41
C CYS A 22 43.96 -28.69 -13.68
N ALA A 23 43.00 -29.51 -13.21
CA ALA A 23 43.25 -30.93 -12.92
C ALA A 23 42.03 -31.75 -13.38
N ALA A 24 42.21 -32.41 -14.55
CA ALA A 24 41.25 -33.39 -15.04
C ALA A 24 41.37 -34.70 -14.26
N PRO A 25 40.26 -35.34 -13.87
CA PRO A 25 40.33 -36.65 -13.21
C PRO A 25 40.61 -37.77 -14.20
N THR A 26 41.59 -38.57 -13.88
CA THR A 26 41.91 -39.85 -14.54
C THR A 26 40.88 -40.92 -14.13
N PRO A 27 40.40 -41.79 -15.03
CA PRO A 27 39.44 -42.84 -14.65
C PRO A 27 40.16 -43.97 -13.85
N THR A 28 39.62 -44.27 -12.70
CA THR A 28 40.05 -45.46 -11.92
C THR A 28 39.08 -46.61 -12.19
N GLU A 29 39.66 -47.76 -12.60
CA GLU A 29 38.93 -49.01 -12.83
C GLU A 29 38.23 -49.51 -11.54
N ALA A 30 37.06 -50.13 -11.69
CA ALA A 30 36.29 -50.75 -10.64
C ALA A 30 36.93 -52.02 -10.13
N PRO A 31 36.95 -52.29 -8.80
CA PRO A 31 37.30 -53.62 -8.30
C PRO A 31 36.09 -54.58 -8.34
N THR A 32 36.39 -55.78 -8.75
CA THR A 32 35.52 -56.95 -8.83
C THR A 32 35.01 -57.37 -7.45
N GLU A 33 33.68 -57.64 -7.28
CA GLU A 33 33.04 -58.17 -6.11
C GLU A 33 33.53 -59.55 -5.73
N ALA A 34 33.79 -59.79 -4.42
CA ALA A 34 33.80 -61.09 -3.80
C ALA A 34 32.60 -61.24 -2.85
N PRO A 35 31.93 -62.38 -2.75
CA PRO A 35 30.65 -62.50 -2.06
C PRO A 35 30.83 -62.52 -0.53
N THR A 36 30.08 -61.64 0.16
CA THR A 36 30.01 -61.65 1.62
C THR A 36 28.68 -62.21 2.07
N GLU A 37 28.73 -63.13 2.99
CA GLU A 37 27.59 -63.84 3.59
C GLU A 37 26.58 -62.87 4.25
N ALA A 38 25.30 -63.26 4.17
CA ALA A 38 24.16 -62.54 4.78
C ALA A 38 24.24 -62.51 6.30
N PRO A 39 23.98 -61.37 6.97
CA PRO A 39 23.76 -61.36 8.41
C PRO A 39 22.38 -61.88 8.75
N THR A 40 22.34 -62.75 9.76
CA THR A 40 21.15 -63.29 10.41
C THR A 40 20.28 -62.17 10.98
N GLU A 41 18.98 -62.16 10.63
CA GLU A 41 17.97 -61.24 11.19
C GLU A 41 17.91 -61.38 12.71
N ALA A 42 18.05 -60.26 13.44
CA ALA A 42 17.62 -60.13 14.82
C ALA A 42 16.08 -59.85 14.84
N PRO A 43 15.36 -60.28 15.88
CA PRO A 43 13.91 -60.10 15.92
C PRO A 43 13.55 -58.61 15.95
N THR A 44 12.77 -58.18 14.99
CA THR A 44 12.15 -56.86 14.99
C THR A 44 11.12 -56.81 16.13
N GLU A 45 11.37 -55.98 17.14
CA GLU A 45 10.34 -55.58 18.08
C GLU A 45 9.24 -54.89 17.29
N ALA A 46 7.98 -55.25 17.53
CA ALA A 46 6.82 -54.60 16.97
C ALA A 46 6.85 -53.08 17.31
N PRO A 47 6.46 -52.19 16.40
CA PRO A 47 6.35 -50.78 16.74
C PRO A 47 5.37 -50.62 17.90
N THR A 48 5.86 -50.03 19.00
CA THR A 48 4.98 -49.53 20.06
C THR A 48 4.02 -48.53 19.41
N GLU A 49 2.71 -48.84 19.46
CA GLU A 49 1.68 -47.87 19.06
C GLU A 49 1.96 -46.58 19.82
N ALA A 50 2.08 -45.47 19.06
CA ALA A 50 2.09 -44.15 19.63
C ALA A 50 0.84 -43.98 20.52
N PRO A 51 0.93 -43.24 21.64
CA PRO A 51 -0.24 -42.97 22.46
C PRO A 51 -1.33 -42.40 21.57
N THR A 52 -2.49 -43.05 21.51
CA THR A 52 -3.68 -42.47 20.91
C THR A 52 -4.03 -41.31 21.81
N GLU A 53 -3.76 -40.07 21.33
CA GLU A 53 -4.36 -38.89 21.94
C GLU A 53 -5.88 -39.07 21.95
N GLU A 54 -6.47 -39.02 23.14
CA GLU A 54 -7.90 -39.03 23.31
C GLU A 54 -8.44 -37.79 22.58
N THR A 55 -9.18 -37.99 21.49
CA THR A 55 -9.91 -36.93 20.81
C THR A 55 -10.79 -36.25 21.86
N PRO A 56 -10.72 -34.93 22.06
CA PRO A 56 -11.58 -34.23 23.01
C PRO A 56 -13.06 -34.53 22.72
N GLU A 57 -13.84 -34.87 23.76
CA GLU A 57 -15.29 -35.00 23.65
C GLU A 57 -15.92 -33.62 23.45
N GLY A 58 -16.06 -33.15 22.20
CA GLY A 58 -16.63 -31.85 21.86
C GLY A 58 -16.46 -31.51 20.38
N PRO A 59 -17.04 -30.40 19.89
CA PRO A 59 -16.75 -29.90 18.56
C PRO A 59 -15.25 -29.57 18.43
N ARG A 60 -14.66 -29.83 17.27
CA ARG A 60 -13.28 -29.45 16.98
C ARG A 60 -13.16 -27.93 17.03
N HIS A 61 -12.09 -27.42 17.64
CA HIS A 61 -11.69 -26.03 17.67
C HIS A 61 -10.43 -25.79 16.82
N GLY A 62 -10.14 -24.53 16.53
CA GLY A 62 -9.03 -24.14 15.67
C GLY A 62 -9.34 -24.33 14.18
N GLY A 63 -8.33 -24.74 13.42
CA GLY A 63 -8.47 -24.99 11.99
C GLY A 63 -8.87 -26.42 11.63
N TRP A 64 -9.11 -26.65 10.33
CA TRP A 64 -9.57 -27.94 9.82
C TRP A 64 -8.45 -28.98 9.73
N PHE A 65 -7.18 -28.58 9.58
CA PHE A 65 -6.04 -29.49 9.50
C PHE A 65 -5.40 -29.70 10.87
N ASP A 66 -4.75 -30.85 11.06
CA ASP A 66 -3.89 -31.05 12.23
C ASP A 66 -2.57 -30.31 12.06
N ASN A 67 -2.03 -30.34 10.83
CA ASN A 67 -0.82 -29.62 10.48
C ASN A 67 -0.91 -29.01 9.08
N ILE A 68 -0.21 -27.89 8.87
CA ILE A 68 0.04 -27.31 7.56
C ILE A 68 1.56 -27.20 7.40
N VAL A 69 2.10 -27.83 6.35
CA VAL A 69 3.52 -27.74 6.02
C VAL A 69 3.66 -26.82 4.81
N VAL A 70 4.28 -25.67 5.01
CA VAL A 70 4.56 -24.70 3.97
C VAL A 70 6.00 -24.87 3.50
N SER A 71 6.19 -24.97 2.18
CA SER A 71 7.51 -25.12 1.57
C SER A 71 7.62 -24.26 0.30
N VAL A 72 8.85 -23.86 -0.02
CA VAL A 72 9.10 -23.06 -1.23
C VAL A 72 8.99 -23.94 -2.47
N VAL A 73 8.23 -23.44 -3.45
CA VAL A 73 7.97 -24.10 -4.74
C VAL A 73 8.05 -23.04 -5.84
N ASP A 74 8.84 -23.32 -6.87
CA ASP A 74 8.89 -22.48 -8.05
C ASP A 74 7.56 -22.56 -8.84
N ALA A 75 7.00 -21.40 -9.21
CA ALA A 75 5.69 -21.28 -9.85
C ALA A 75 5.59 -22.10 -11.15
N ASP A 76 6.68 -22.18 -11.95
CA ASP A 76 6.70 -22.96 -13.19
C ASP A 76 6.58 -24.47 -12.95
N SER A 77 6.89 -24.95 -11.74
CA SER A 77 6.77 -26.35 -11.34
C SER A 77 5.50 -26.69 -10.54
N ALA A 78 4.79 -25.67 -10.08
CA ALA A 78 3.69 -25.81 -9.12
C ALA A 78 2.60 -26.80 -9.60
N ILE A 79 2.08 -26.61 -10.82
CA ILE A 79 1.05 -27.46 -11.43
C ILE A 79 1.50 -28.93 -11.46
N THR A 80 2.74 -29.18 -11.87
CA THR A 80 3.32 -30.52 -11.92
C THR A 80 3.45 -31.12 -10.52
N GLN A 81 3.83 -30.34 -9.52
CA GLN A 81 3.97 -30.78 -8.13
C GLN A 81 2.62 -31.10 -7.48
N ILE A 82 1.57 -30.32 -7.76
CA ILE A 82 0.20 -30.62 -7.31
C ILE A 82 -0.28 -31.93 -7.93
N LYS A 83 -0.10 -32.11 -9.24
CA LYS A 83 -0.47 -33.33 -9.97
C LYS A 83 0.28 -34.57 -9.45
N ALA A 84 1.55 -34.42 -9.07
CA ALA A 84 2.34 -35.48 -8.46
C ALA A 84 1.98 -35.72 -6.97
N GLY A 85 1.21 -34.85 -6.34
CA GLY A 85 0.85 -34.89 -4.94
C GLY A 85 2.02 -34.53 -4.01
N ALA A 86 3.00 -33.77 -4.47
CA ALA A 86 4.08 -33.22 -3.63
C ALA A 86 3.56 -32.06 -2.78
N ILE A 87 2.72 -31.19 -3.35
CA ILE A 87 1.94 -30.19 -2.64
C ILE A 87 0.44 -30.36 -2.96
N ASP A 88 -0.44 -29.80 -2.15
CA ASP A 88 -1.89 -29.86 -2.32
C ASP A 88 -2.46 -28.60 -2.94
N ILE A 89 -1.79 -27.46 -2.76
CA ILE A 89 -2.14 -26.14 -3.25
C ILE A 89 -0.86 -25.31 -3.48
N PHE A 90 -0.85 -24.45 -4.50
CA PHE A 90 0.12 -23.38 -4.66
C PHE A 90 -0.62 -22.05 -4.44
N ALA A 91 -0.55 -21.53 -3.23
CA ALA A 91 -1.50 -20.52 -2.74
C ALA A 91 -1.32 -19.13 -3.34
N ALA A 92 -0.10 -18.74 -3.72
CA ALA A 92 0.16 -17.48 -4.38
C ALA A 92 -0.43 -17.36 -5.80
N GLY A 93 -0.87 -18.51 -6.36
CA GLY A 93 -1.45 -18.56 -7.69
C GLY A 93 -0.44 -18.41 -8.83
N VAL A 94 -0.94 -18.44 -10.04
CA VAL A 94 -0.22 -18.30 -11.29
C VAL A 94 -1.01 -17.40 -12.25
N SER A 95 -0.32 -16.80 -13.21
CA SER A 95 -0.93 -15.92 -14.22
C SER A 95 -1.84 -16.67 -15.21
N SER A 96 -2.71 -15.93 -15.92
CA SER A 96 -3.74 -16.47 -16.82
C SER A 96 -3.20 -17.28 -18.00
N ASP A 97 -1.95 -17.09 -18.40
CA ASP A 97 -1.30 -17.89 -19.44
C ASP A 97 -1.13 -19.38 -19.03
N LYS A 98 -1.13 -19.68 -17.73
CA LYS A 98 -1.04 -21.01 -17.16
C LYS A 98 -2.41 -21.73 -17.04
N LEU A 99 -3.52 -21.04 -17.25
CA LEU A 99 -4.86 -21.63 -17.13
C LEU A 99 -5.04 -22.88 -18.00
N PRO A 100 -4.63 -22.91 -19.29
CA PRO A 100 -4.73 -24.14 -20.09
C PRO A 100 -3.93 -25.33 -19.52
N GLU A 101 -2.81 -25.08 -18.84
CA GLU A 101 -2.01 -26.14 -18.21
C GLU A 101 -2.71 -26.69 -16.95
N ILE A 102 -3.39 -25.84 -16.16
CA ILE A 102 -4.20 -26.26 -15.01
C ILE A 102 -5.35 -27.17 -15.49
N GLU A 103 -6.07 -26.78 -16.53
CA GLU A 103 -7.19 -27.51 -17.11
C GLU A 103 -6.73 -28.86 -17.70
N GLU A 104 -5.63 -28.89 -18.46
CA GLU A 104 -5.04 -30.13 -18.99
C GLU A 104 -4.57 -31.06 -17.87
N ALA A 105 -4.08 -30.50 -16.77
CA ALA A 105 -3.72 -31.26 -15.59
C ALA A 105 -4.93 -31.86 -14.85
N GLY A 106 -6.14 -31.34 -15.10
CA GLY A 106 -7.39 -31.72 -14.43
C GLY A 106 -7.40 -31.27 -12.97
N LEU A 107 -6.84 -30.11 -12.66
CA LEU A 107 -6.82 -29.51 -11.34
C LEU A 107 -7.97 -28.51 -11.18
N SER A 108 -8.41 -28.30 -9.96
CA SER A 108 -9.29 -27.20 -9.59
C SER A 108 -8.46 -25.91 -9.41
N TYR A 109 -9.12 -24.76 -9.52
CA TYR A 109 -8.48 -23.47 -9.25
C TYR A 109 -9.46 -22.49 -8.60
N ALA A 110 -8.90 -21.50 -7.88
CA ALA A 110 -9.58 -20.30 -7.44
C ALA A 110 -9.15 -19.13 -8.32
N GLU A 111 -10.09 -18.28 -8.72
CA GLU A 111 -9.82 -17.09 -9.55
C GLU A 111 -9.98 -15.83 -8.70
N SER A 112 -8.97 -14.96 -8.68
CA SER A 112 -9.02 -13.66 -8.00
C SER A 112 -8.66 -12.53 -8.95
N ASN A 113 -9.07 -11.29 -8.61
CA ASN A 113 -9.09 -10.14 -9.52
C ASN A 113 -8.37 -8.90 -8.97
N GLY A 114 -7.53 -9.04 -7.96
CA GLY A 114 -6.88 -7.91 -7.29
C GLY A 114 -5.48 -7.56 -7.79
N LEU A 115 -4.95 -8.21 -8.83
CA LEU A 115 -3.61 -7.96 -9.35
C LEU A 115 -3.65 -6.93 -10.48
N TYR A 116 -2.83 -5.87 -10.41
CA TYR A 116 -2.80 -4.83 -11.44
C TYR A 116 -1.40 -4.29 -11.70
N TYR A 117 -1.22 -3.73 -12.91
CA TYR A 117 0.08 -3.33 -13.45
C TYR A 117 0.05 -1.92 -13.97
N GLU A 118 1.19 -1.22 -13.81
CA GLU A 118 1.33 0.17 -14.21
C GLU A 118 2.74 0.53 -14.70
N LEU A 119 2.90 1.75 -15.22
CA LEU A 119 4.16 2.42 -15.46
C LEU A 119 4.29 3.62 -14.53
N THR A 120 5.33 3.60 -13.70
CA THR A 120 5.71 4.75 -12.86
C THR A 120 6.72 5.61 -13.61
N PHE A 121 6.62 6.92 -13.52
CA PHE A 121 7.53 7.88 -14.16
C PHE A 121 8.48 8.55 -13.15
N ASN A 122 9.71 8.74 -13.58
CA ASN A 122 10.55 9.77 -12.99
C ASN A 122 10.11 11.13 -13.56
N MET A 123 9.63 12.03 -12.71
CA MET A 123 9.05 13.31 -13.13
C MET A 123 10.01 14.49 -12.90
N TYR A 124 11.27 14.24 -12.51
CA TYR A 124 12.28 15.28 -12.38
C TYR A 124 12.72 15.80 -13.76
N GLY A 125 12.95 17.09 -13.92
CA GLY A 125 13.40 17.59 -15.19
C GLY A 125 13.23 19.10 -15.43
N PRO A 126 13.25 19.53 -16.72
CA PRO A 126 13.19 18.75 -17.98
C PRO A 126 14.50 18.04 -18.38
N THR A 127 15.57 18.29 -17.67
CA THR A 127 16.86 17.58 -17.78
C THR A 127 17.33 17.16 -16.40
N PHE A 128 18.08 16.06 -16.30
CA PHE A 128 18.65 15.61 -15.04
C PHE A 128 19.90 16.40 -14.65
N ASP A 129 20.01 16.81 -13.41
CA ASP A 129 21.08 17.71 -12.91
C ASP A 129 22.46 17.06 -12.84
N GLN A 130 22.46 15.77 -12.53
CA GLN A 130 23.71 15.07 -12.23
C GLN A 130 24.14 14.17 -13.39
N SER A 131 25.37 14.24 -13.78
CA SER A 131 26.14 13.28 -14.58
C SER A 131 25.66 12.95 -16.00
N THR A 132 24.40 13.06 -16.40
CA THR A 132 23.94 12.58 -17.70
C THR A 132 23.49 13.68 -18.66
N GLY A 133 22.99 14.84 -18.16
CA GLY A 133 22.42 15.89 -19.02
C GLY A 133 21.30 15.35 -19.95
N LYS A 134 20.68 14.21 -19.61
CA LYS A 134 19.65 13.58 -20.43
C LYS A 134 18.33 14.31 -20.30
N VAL A 135 17.61 14.39 -21.39
CA VAL A 135 16.25 14.97 -21.44
C VAL A 135 15.27 13.98 -20.84
N ASN A 136 14.37 14.48 -19.98
CA ASN A 136 13.26 13.73 -19.44
C ASN A 136 11.90 14.32 -19.92
N PRO A 137 11.24 13.69 -20.91
CA PRO A 137 9.93 14.16 -21.38
C PRO A 137 8.84 14.05 -20.30
N PHE A 138 8.96 13.12 -19.35
CA PHE A 138 7.93 12.84 -18.34
C PHE A 138 7.85 13.87 -17.22
N TYR A 139 8.76 14.84 -17.18
CA TYR A 139 8.58 16.09 -16.45
C TYR A 139 7.30 16.83 -16.90
N PHE A 140 6.99 16.78 -18.20
CA PHE A 140 5.82 17.43 -18.78
C PHE A 140 4.59 16.54 -18.70
N ARG A 141 3.51 17.06 -18.16
CA ARG A 141 2.21 16.40 -18.07
C ARG A 141 1.73 15.85 -19.42
N GLU A 142 1.84 16.67 -20.48
CA GLU A 142 1.39 16.34 -21.83
C GLU A 142 2.12 15.12 -22.41
N ALA A 143 3.38 14.88 -22.01
CA ALA A 143 4.11 13.67 -22.40
C ALA A 143 3.61 12.45 -21.62
N ARG A 144 3.31 12.60 -20.33
CA ARG A 144 2.71 11.52 -19.53
C ARG A 144 1.32 11.17 -20.04
N GLU A 145 0.47 12.19 -20.25
CA GLU A 145 -0.87 12.01 -20.83
C GLU A 145 -0.82 11.28 -22.19
N ALA A 146 0.15 11.62 -23.04
CA ALA A 146 0.33 11.00 -24.36
C ALA A 146 0.65 9.49 -24.29
N MET A 147 1.20 8.99 -23.19
CA MET A 147 1.44 7.57 -23.00
C MET A 147 0.14 6.76 -22.99
N ASN A 148 -0.99 7.31 -22.56
CA ASN A 148 -2.28 6.63 -22.63
C ASN A 148 -2.66 6.29 -24.07
N TRP A 149 -2.45 7.21 -25.01
CA TRP A 149 -2.73 6.99 -26.44
C TRP A 149 -1.66 6.15 -27.13
N LEU A 150 -0.45 6.07 -26.56
CA LEU A 150 0.65 5.28 -27.13
C LEU A 150 0.55 3.78 -26.81
N ILE A 151 -0.07 3.42 -25.68
CA ILE A 151 -0.14 2.05 -25.17
C ILE A 151 -1.49 1.42 -25.54
N ASP A 152 -1.43 0.32 -26.30
CA ASP A 152 -2.58 -0.54 -26.61
C ASP A 152 -2.78 -1.59 -25.50
N ARG A 153 -3.74 -1.33 -24.63
CA ARG A 153 -4.07 -2.21 -23.50
C ARG A 153 -4.72 -3.51 -23.94
N ASP A 154 -5.50 -3.46 -25.03
CA ASP A 154 -6.10 -4.68 -25.62
C ASP A 154 -5.02 -5.59 -26.23
N TYR A 155 -3.97 -5.01 -26.79
CA TYR A 155 -2.80 -5.78 -27.24
C TYR A 155 -2.14 -6.49 -26.05
N ILE A 156 -1.90 -5.79 -24.94
CA ILE A 156 -1.29 -6.38 -23.74
C ILE A 156 -2.20 -7.50 -23.20
N ASN A 157 -3.51 -7.27 -23.08
CA ASN A 157 -4.46 -8.30 -22.63
C ASN A 157 -4.39 -9.53 -23.53
N ARG A 158 -4.46 -9.36 -24.86
CA ARG A 158 -4.49 -10.47 -25.80
C ARG A 158 -3.17 -11.23 -25.90
N GLU A 159 -2.03 -10.51 -25.99
CA GLU A 159 -0.73 -11.12 -26.29
C GLU A 159 0.06 -11.57 -25.06
N VAL A 160 -0.18 -10.94 -23.90
CA VAL A 160 0.51 -11.29 -22.65
C VAL A 160 -0.36 -12.15 -21.74
N TYR A 161 -1.66 -11.83 -21.66
CA TYR A 161 -2.59 -12.48 -20.71
C TYR A 161 -3.58 -13.44 -21.39
N ASN A 162 -3.45 -13.71 -22.68
CA ASN A 162 -4.37 -14.59 -23.44
C ASN A 162 -5.87 -14.24 -23.29
N GLY A 163 -6.17 -12.93 -23.10
CA GLY A 163 -7.52 -12.46 -22.83
C GLY A 163 -7.99 -12.58 -21.36
N GLY A 164 -7.13 -13.05 -20.46
CA GLY A 164 -7.45 -13.27 -19.04
C GLY A 164 -7.20 -12.04 -18.15
N ALA A 165 -7.24 -10.83 -18.71
CA ALA A 165 -7.11 -9.58 -17.98
C ALA A 165 -8.09 -8.54 -18.51
N LEU A 166 -8.19 -7.39 -17.85
CA LEU A 166 -9.03 -6.26 -18.28
C LEU A 166 -8.15 -5.01 -18.48
N PRO A 167 -8.35 -4.23 -19.54
CA PRO A 167 -7.71 -2.93 -19.70
C PRO A 167 -8.00 -2.02 -18.51
N LYS A 168 -6.96 -1.38 -17.95
CA LYS A 168 -7.04 -0.49 -16.79
C LYS A 168 -6.56 0.91 -17.16
N PHE A 169 -7.34 1.94 -16.80
CA PHE A 169 -7.02 3.34 -17.08
C PHE A 169 -6.83 4.19 -15.81
N PHE A 170 -7.34 3.74 -14.67
CA PHE A 170 -7.39 4.48 -13.41
C PHE A 170 -6.73 3.70 -12.28
N SER A 171 -6.46 4.36 -11.16
CA SER A 171 -6.00 3.70 -9.93
C SER A 171 -7.06 2.76 -9.33
N ILE A 172 -8.36 3.06 -9.51
CA ILE A 172 -9.45 2.17 -9.10
C ILE A 172 -9.47 0.89 -9.94
N VAL A 173 -9.84 -0.22 -9.31
CA VAL A 173 -9.82 -1.57 -9.91
C VAL A 173 -11.11 -1.83 -10.70
N THR A 174 -11.00 -2.35 -11.92
CA THR A 174 -12.15 -2.53 -12.85
C THR A 174 -13.22 -3.49 -12.34
N ASN A 175 -12.90 -4.34 -11.37
CA ASN A 175 -13.81 -5.33 -10.79
C ASN A 175 -14.26 -4.96 -9.37
N MET A 176 -14.14 -3.69 -8.95
CA MET A 176 -14.57 -3.22 -7.63
C MET A 176 -15.82 -2.35 -7.72
N PRO A 177 -16.54 -2.15 -6.60
CA PRO A 177 -17.81 -1.42 -6.59
C PRO A 177 -17.76 0.00 -7.13
N ASP A 178 -16.69 0.77 -6.87
CA ASP A 178 -16.57 2.15 -7.36
C ASP A 178 -16.48 2.23 -8.88
N TYR A 179 -15.84 1.26 -9.53
CA TYR A 179 -15.79 1.25 -10.99
C TYR A 179 -17.20 1.19 -11.62
N THR A 180 -18.08 0.31 -11.10
CA THR A 180 -19.47 0.20 -11.61
C THR A 180 -20.33 1.39 -11.21
N ARG A 181 -20.06 2.02 -10.07
CA ARG A 181 -20.78 3.23 -9.64
C ARG A 181 -20.58 4.38 -10.61
N TYR A 182 -19.39 4.53 -11.19
CA TYR A 182 -19.04 5.60 -12.13
C TYR A 182 -18.86 5.13 -13.58
N ILE A 183 -19.34 3.95 -13.93
CA ILE A 183 -19.07 3.27 -15.20
C ILE A 183 -19.38 4.10 -16.44
N GLU A 184 -20.44 4.92 -16.43
CA GLU A 184 -20.81 5.77 -17.58
C GLU A 184 -19.72 6.81 -17.89
N VAL A 185 -19.17 7.44 -16.87
CA VAL A 185 -18.08 8.41 -17.00
C VAL A 185 -16.79 7.69 -17.39
N ILE A 186 -16.50 6.58 -16.71
CA ILE A 186 -15.32 5.75 -16.96
C ILE A 186 -15.27 5.29 -18.42
N ARG A 187 -16.34 4.70 -18.95
CA ARG A 187 -16.38 4.24 -20.36
C ARG A 187 -16.20 5.35 -21.38
N LYS A 188 -16.69 6.57 -21.09
CA LYS A 188 -16.45 7.75 -21.94
C LYS A 188 -14.97 8.14 -21.94
N LEU A 189 -14.35 8.18 -20.75
CA LEU A 189 -12.95 8.53 -20.61
C LEU A 189 -12.04 7.45 -21.23
N GLU A 190 -12.33 6.17 -21.04
CA GLU A 190 -11.61 5.06 -21.68
C GLU A 190 -11.64 5.17 -23.21
N ALA A 191 -12.79 5.52 -23.79
CA ALA A 191 -12.91 5.74 -25.24
C ALA A 191 -12.11 6.97 -25.70
N GLU A 192 -12.05 8.05 -24.92
CA GLU A 192 -11.26 9.24 -25.22
C GLU A 192 -9.74 8.98 -25.18
N TYR A 193 -9.31 8.15 -24.22
CA TYR A 193 -7.91 7.81 -24.00
C TYR A 193 -7.50 6.46 -24.61
N ALA A 194 -8.35 5.87 -25.45
CA ALA A 194 -8.05 4.65 -26.20
C ALA A 194 -6.82 4.81 -27.10
N TYR A 195 -6.18 3.69 -27.42
CA TYR A 195 -4.97 3.64 -28.25
C TYR A 195 -5.11 4.45 -29.55
N ASN A 196 -4.24 5.45 -29.70
CA ASN A 196 -4.19 6.35 -30.86
C ASN A 196 -2.74 6.84 -31.07
N PRO A 197 -1.90 6.06 -31.75
CA PRO A 197 -0.49 6.38 -31.91
C PRO A 197 -0.22 7.69 -32.67
N ASP A 198 -1.10 8.10 -33.56
CA ASP A 198 -0.94 9.37 -34.29
C ASP A 198 -1.13 10.56 -33.32
N ARG A 199 -2.13 10.51 -32.43
CA ARG A 199 -2.35 11.52 -31.38
C ARG A 199 -1.19 11.55 -30.39
N ALA A 200 -0.68 10.36 -29.99
CA ALA A 200 0.50 10.24 -29.13
C ALA A 200 1.74 10.89 -29.76
N GLN A 201 1.99 10.59 -31.04
CA GLN A 201 3.11 11.18 -31.78
C GLN A 201 3.03 12.70 -31.83
N GLU A 202 1.83 13.26 -32.12
CA GLU A 202 1.62 14.72 -32.16
C GLU A 202 1.88 15.36 -30.79
N ALA A 203 1.40 14.75 -29.69
CA ALA A 203 1.61 15.25 -28.36
C ALA A 203 3.09 15.21 -27.95
N PHE A 204 3.80 14.10 -28.22
CA PHE A 204 5.23 14.00 -27.98
C PHE A 204 6.03 14.98 -28.84
N ASP A 205 5.65 15.20 -30.11
CA ASP A 205 6.33 16.18 -30.96
C ASP A 205 6.20 17.60 -30.36
N ASN A 206 5.03 17.97 -29.88
CA ASN A 206 4.81 19.28 -29.26
C ASN A 206 5.64 19.48 -28.00
N VAL A 207 5.74 18.46 -27.13
CA VAL A 207 6.57 18.52 -25.91
C VAL A 207 8.07 18.55 -26.28
N MET A 208 8.54 17.60 -27.03
CA MET A 208 9.96 17.42 -27.31
C MET A 208 10.58 18.60 -28.07
N LEU A 209 9.86 19.13 -29.07
CA LEU A 209 10.31 20.29 -29.83
C LEU A 209 10.19 21.60 -29.07
N GLY A 210 9.48 21.61 -27.93
CA GLY A 210 9.41 22.71 -26.97
C GLY A 210 10.63 22.77 -26.02
N ILE A 211 11.37 21.67 -25.89
CA ILE A 211 12.54 21.61 -25.02
C ILE A 211 13.74 22.23 -25.74
N SER A 212 14.41 23.18 -25.08
CA SER A 212 15.58 23.85 -25.65
C SER A 212 16.67 22.87 -26.05
N GLY A 213 17.20 23.00 -27.27
CA GLY A 213 18.24 22.13 -27.79
C GLY A 213 17.76 20.78 -28.34
N VAL A 214 16.48 20.43 -28.24
CA VAL A 214 15.93 19.23 -28.86
C VAL A 214 15.52 19.50 -30.30
N THR A 215 15.91 18.61 -31.22
CA THR A 215 15.52 18.63 -32.64
C THR A 215 14.93 17.28 -33.07
N LYS A 216 14.26 17.21 -34.22
CA LYS A 216 13.79 15.95 -34.81
C LYS A 216 14.49 15.72 -36.18
N GLU A 217 15.30 14.69 -36.29
CA GLU A 217 16.06 14.33 -37.50
C GLU A 217 15.74 12.88 -37.92
N ASP A 218 15.33 12.68 -39.16
CA ASP A 218 14.96 11.36 -39.72
C ASP A 218 13.92 10.61 -38.79
N GLY A 219 12.99 11.37 -38.18
CA GLY A 219 11.95 10.82 -37.30
C GLY A 219 12.42 10.58 -35.85
N LYS A 220 13.65 10.93 -35.51
CA LYS A 220 14.28 10.70 -34.20
C LYS A 220 14.42 12.00 -33.43
N TYR A 221 14.16 11.99 -32.12
CA TYR A 221 14.45 13.11 -31.25
C TYR A 221 15.97 13.13 -30.96
N MET A 222 16.60 14.28 -31.21
CA MET A 222 18.03 14.49 -31.01
C MET A 222 18.27 15.59 -29.99
N TYR A 223 19.20 15.38 -29.09
CA TYR A 223 19.66 16.37 -28.11
C TYR A 223 21.19 16.34 -28.02
N GLN A 224 21.85 17.48 -28.13
CA GLN A 224 23.33 17.60 -28.15
C GLN A 224 24.02 16.68 -29.17
N GLY A 225 23.33 16.38 -30.28
CA GLY A 225 23.86 15.53 -31.36
C GLY A 225 23.71 14.01 -31.17
N GLU A 226 23.07 13.58 -30.07
CA GLU A 226 22.73 12.19 -29.78
C GLU A 226 21.21 11.98 -29.80
N GLN A 227 20.75 10.76 -30.11
CA GLN A 227 19.34 10.41 -30.01
C GLN A 227 18.93 10.37 -28.54
N VAL A 228 17.79 10.99 -28.21
CA VAL A 228 17.25 10.97 -26.84
C VAL A 228 16.97 9.53 -26.43
N GLU A 229 17.64 9.07 -25.38
CA GLU A 229 17.52 7.73 -24.82
C GLU A 229 16.70 7.72 -23.54
N LEU A 230 15.67 6.88 -23.47
CA LEU A 230 14.87 6.64 -22.29
C LEU A 230 15.30 5.34 -21.58
N ILE A 231 15.53 5.40 -20.27
CA ILE A 231 15.93 4.25 -19.46
C ILE A 231 14.67 3.64 -18.83
N LEU A 232 14.41 2.37 -19.16
CA LEU A 232 13.29 1.59 -18.64
C LEU A 232 13.81 0.54 -17.66
N ILE A 233 13.40 0.60 -16.41
CA ILE A 233 13.60 -0.50 -15.45
C ILE A 233 12.44 -1.47 -15.62
N ILE A 234 12.74 -2.65 -16.15
CA ILE A 234 11.79 -3.71 -16.43
C ILE A 234 11.98 -4.81 -15.39
N ARG A 235 10.94 -5.04 -14.55
CA ARG A 235 10.98 -6.10 -13.54
C ARG A 235 10.99 -7.47 -14.21
N ASN A 236 11.87 -8.37 -13.74
CA ASN A 236 12.08 -9.70 -14.32
C ASN A 236 11.85 -10.86 -13.34
N ASP A 237 11.40 -10.54 -12.13
CA ASP A 237 10.99 -11.47 -11.08
C ASP A 237 9.45 -11.59 -11.01
N SER A 238 8.95 -12.27 -9.97
CA SER A 238 7.52 -12.54 -9.77
C SER A 238 6.96 -13.40 -10.93
N ASP A 239 5.84 -13.01 -11.53
CA ASP A 239 5.16 -13.73 -12.60
C ASP A 239 5.82 -13.58 -13.99
N LYS A 240 6.83 -12.72 -14.11
CA LYS A 240 7.57 -12.41 -15.36
C LYS A 240 6.75 -11.74 -16.47
N THR A 241 5.49 -11.40 -16.26
CA THR A 241 4.63 -10.75 -17.26
C THR A 241 5.10 -9.33 -17.58
N ARG A 242 5.82 -8.68 -16.66
CA ARG A 242 6.40 -7.34 -16.87
C ARG A 242 7.51 -7.31 -17.92
N ILE A 243 8.15 -8.44 -18.24
CA ILE A 243 9.16 -8.51 -19.30
C ILE A 243 8.52 -8.20 -20.68
N PRO A 244 7.53 -8.97 -21.18
CA PRO A 244 6.88 -8.66 -22.44
C PRO A 244 6.15 -7.31 -22.44
N ILE A 245 5.60 -6.86 -21.31
CA ILE A 245 4.98 -5.52 -21.17
C ILE A 245 6.03 -4.43 -21.36
N GLY A 246 7.14 -4.47 -20.64
CA GLY A 246 8.21 -3.48 -20.74
C GLY A 246 8.87 -3.46 -22.12
N ASP A 247 9.06 -4.61 -22.75
CA ASP A 247 9.53 -4.71 -24.13
C ASP A 247 8.55 -4.08 -25.14
N TYR A 248 7.25 -4.31 -24.95
CA TYR A 248 6.21 -3.68 -25.76
C TYR A 248 6.23 -2.15 -25.60
N VAL A 249 6.27 -1.63 -24.37
CA VAL A 249 6.36 -0.18 -24.09
C VAL A 249 7.60 0.43 -24.73
N ALA A 250 8.76 -0.21 -24.61
CA ALA A 250 9.99 0.24 -25.24
C ALA A 250 9.86 0.30 -26.77
N ASN A 251 9.26 -0.72 -27.40
CA ASN A 251 9.00 -0.73 -28.84
C ASN A 251 8.09 0.42 -29.29
N GLN A 252 7.05 0.74 -28.50
CA GLN A 252 6.17 1.87 -28.81
C GLN A 252 6.94 3.21 -28.75
N LEU A 253 7.76 3.43 -27.72
CA LEU A 253 8.60 4.62 -27.60
C LEU A 253 9.62 4.73 -28.74
N GLU A 254 10.24 3.63 -29.15
CA GLU A 254 11.15 3.59 -30.31
C GLU A 254 10.41 3.94 -31.61
N SER A 255 9.16 3.53 -31.76
CA SER A 255 8.35 3.80 -32.96
C SER A 255 8.06 5.30 -33.17
N ILE A 256 8.02 6.08 -32.10
CA ILE A 256 7.77 7.54 -32.14
C ILE A 256 9.06 8.37 -32.13
N GLY A 257 10.25 7.74 -32.05
CA GLY A 257 11.54 8.41 -32.29
C GLY A 257 12.50 8.48 -31.13
N PHE A 258 12.24 7.83 -29.99
CA PHE A 258 13.19 7.67 -28.89
C PHE A 258 14.17 6.51 -29.13
N ALA A 259 15.29 6.51 -28.45
CA ALA A 259 16.06 5.30 -28.17
C ALA A 259 15.64 4.76 -26.80
N THR A 260 15.76 3.46 -26.55
CA THR A 260 15.44 2.88 -25.25
C THR A 260 16.61 2.07 -24.68
N ASN A 261 16.82 2.19 -23.37
CA ASN A 261 17.78 1.41 -22.60
C ASN A 261 16.98 0.51 -21.64
N ARG A 262 16.82 -0.77 -22.00
CA ARG A 262 16.02 -1.74 -21.25
C ARG A 262 16.88 -2.39 -20.18
N GLN A 263 16.56 -2.10 -18.92
CA GLN A 263 17.27 -2.65 -17.75
C GLN A 263 16.38 -3.67 -17.05
N TYR A 264 16.65 -4.95 -17.26
CA TYR A 264 15.92 -6.03 -16.58
C TYR A 264 16.49 -6.22 -15.18
N LYS A 265 15.66 -6.04 -14.16
CA LYS A 265 16.05 -6.06 -12.75
C LYS A 265 15.04 -6.81 -11.87
N THR A 266 15.56 -7.49 -10.86
CA THR A 266 14.72 -7.98 -9.75
C THR A 266 14.27 -6.83 -8.87
N SER A 267 13.35 -7.08 -7.94
CA SER A 267 12.90 -6.09 -6.95
C SER A 267 14.09 -5.51 -6.18
N THR A 268 14.92 -6.38 -5.63
CA THR A 268 16.10 -6.01 -4.83
C THR A 268 17.10 -5.15 -5.60
N GLU A 269 17.24 -5.37 -6.91
CA GLU A 269 18.13 -4.58 -7.76
C GLU A 269 17.51 -3.25 -8.21
N ALA A 270 16.18 -3.17 -8.31
CA ALA A 270 15.46 -1.99 -8.76
C ALA A 270 15.22 -0.97 -7.64
N SER A 271 14.82 -1.44 -6.45
CA SER A 271 14.38 -0.59 -5.33
C SER A 271 15.41 0.47 -4.91
N PRO A 272 16.71 0.19 -4.81
CA PRO A 272 17.70 1.22 -4.50
C PRO A 272 17.84 2.31 -5.56
N ILE A 273 17.28 2.10 -6.77
CA ILE A 273 17.37 3.05 -7.88
C ILE A 273 16.11 3.90 -7.97
N TRP A 274 14.92 3.27 -7.94
CA TRP A 274 13.67 3.99 -8.22
C TRP A 274 12.93 4.43 -6.94
N VAL A 275 13.02 3.67 -5.85
CA VAL A 275 12.42 4.01 -4.55
C VAL A 275 13.40 4.79 -3.67
N GLY A 276 14.55 4.19 -3.37
CA GLY A 276 15.54 4.76 -2.45
C GLY A 276 16.55 5.70 -3.12
N GLY A 277 16.53 5.85 -4.46
CA GLY A 277 17.48 6.68 -5.21
C GLY A 277 17.01 8.12 -5.36
N ASN A 278 17.98 9.04 -5.59
CA ASN A 278 17.65 10.42 -5.94
C ASN A 278 17.17 10.50 -7.40
N VAL A 279 15.95 10.98 -7.61
CA VAL A 279 15.34 11.11 -8.94
C VAL A 279 16.12 12.02 -9.89
N ALA A 280 16.83 13.03 -9.34
CA ALA A 280 17.67 13.96 -10.10
C ALA A 280 18.90 13.30 -10.74
N ASP A 281 19.33 12.14 -10.25
CA ASP A 281 20.48 11.41 -10.81
C ASP A 281 20.21 10.81 -12.20
N GLY A 282 18.95 10.77 -12.64
CA GLY A 282 18.57 10.35 -14.01
C GLY A 282 18.93 8.91 -14.35
N LEU A 283 18.92 8.02 -13.36
CA LEU A 283 19.23 6.61 -13.54
C LEU A 283 18.09 5.82 -14.16
N TRP A 284 16.91 6.40 -14.24
CA TRP A 284 15.70 5.80 -14.82
C TRP A 284 14.71 6.88 -15.29
N HIS A 285 13.83 6.52 -16.24
CA HIS A 285 12.73 7.34 -16.73
C HIS A 285 11.38 6.67 -16.48
N ILE A 286 11.33 5.34 -16.66
CA ILE A 286 10.12 4.52 -16.51
C ILE A 286 10.46 3.28 -15.69
N TYR A 287 9.54 2.91 -14.78
CA TYR A 287 9.58 1.65 -14.05
C TYR A 287 8.28 0.87 -14.31
N THR A 288 8.38 -0.47 -14.44
CA THR A 288 7.21 -1.34 -14.58
C THR A 288 6.74 -1.82 -13.20
N GLY A 289 5.69 -1.22 -12.68
CA GLY A 289 5.10 -1.55 -11.38
C GLY A 289 4.04 -2.65 -11.45
N ALA A 290 3.76 -3.24 -10.30
CA ALA A 290 2.64 -4.15 -10.07
C ALA A 290 2.22 -4.12 -8.61
N TRP A 291 0.91 -4.24 -8.38
CA TRP A 291 0.27 -4.15 -7.08
C TRP A 291 -0.78 -5.24 -6.92
N SER A 292 -1.17 -5.51 -5.70
CA SER A 292 -2.29 -6.41 -5.43
C SER A 292 -3.18 -5.85 -4.33
N ALA A 293 -4.48 -5.90 -4.54
CA ALA A 293 -5.46 -5.65 -3.49
C ALA A 293 -5.42 -6.80 -2.47
N THR A 294 -5.57 -6.47 -1.20
CA THR A 294 -5.55 -7.45 -0.09
C THR A 294 -6.96 -7.77 0.42
N VAL A 295 -7.97 -7.09 -0.12
CA VAL A 295 -9.39 -7.24 0.21
C VAL A 295 -10.22 -6.64 -0.92
N ILE A 296 -11.51 -7.02 -1.01
CA ILE A 296 -12.46 -6.28 -1.84
C ILE A 296 -12.66 -4.90 -1.23
N ASP A 297 -12.21 -3.87 -1.94
CA ASP A 297 -12.42 -2.49 -1.54
C ASP A 297 -13.76 -1.98 -2.06
N ARG A 298 -14.52 -1.33 -1.18
CA ARG A 298 -15.86 -0.80 -1.49
C ARG A 298 -15.85 0.71 -1.74
N ASP A 299 -14.75 1.38 -1.41
CA ASP A 299 -14.54 2.81 -1.55
C ASP A 299 -13.06 3.10 -1.86
N GLU A 300 -12.73 3.11 -3.16
CA GLU A 300 -11.36 3.24 -3.66
C GLU A 300 -10.92 4.72 -3.85
N GLY A 301 -11.58 5.66 -3.19
CA GLY A 301 -11.23 7.09 -3.26
C GLY A 301 -9.83 7.40 -2.75
N ASP A 302 -9.31 6.61 -1.83
CA ASP A 302 -7.97 6.73 -1.26
C ASP A 302 -6.85 6.32 -2.23
N ASN A 303 -7.14 5.52 -3.25
CA ASN A 303 -6.16 5.13 -4.26
C ASN A 303 -5.52 6.33 -4.98
N PHE A 304 -6.24 7.44 -5.16
CA PHE A 304 -5.67 8.64 -5.78
C PHE A 304 -4.67 9.35 -4.88
N GLU A 305 -4.91 9.40 -3.57
CA GLU A 305 -3.92 9.92 -2.63
C GLU A 305 -2.71 8.99 -2.55
N PHE A 306 -2.96 7.70 -2.37
CA PHE A 306 -1.95 6.67 -2.19
C PHE A 306 -0.95 6.60 -3.37
N PHE A 307 -1.44 6.60 -4.62
CA PHE A 307 -0.58 6.42 -5.78
C PHE A 307 -0.04 7.73 -6.35
N ASP A 308 -0.80 8.81 -6.27
CA ASP A 308 -0.57 9.97 -7.11
C ASP A 308 -0.22 11.24 -6.34
N THR A 309 0.01 11.17 -5.00
CA THR A 309 0.39 12.32 -4.17
C THR A 309 1.61 12.05 -3.29
N PRO A 310 2.33 13.09 -2.85
CA PRO A 310 3.47 12.92 -1.94
C PRO A 310 3.10 12.59 -0.49
N GLN A 311 1.81 12.41 -0.19
CA GLN A 311 1.32 12.17 1.18
C GLN A 311 1.17 10.70 1.53
N SER A 312 1.32 9.82 0.58
CA SER A 312 1.23 8.40 0.83
C SER A 312 2.23 7.95 1.90
N ALA A 313 1.72 7.20 2.88
CA ALA A 313 2.50 6.66 4.00
C ALA A 313 3.55 5.60 3.60
N TYR A 314 3.74 5.33 2.31
CA TYR A 314 4.55 4.21 1.83
C TYR A 314 6.04 4.52 1.56
N GLY A 315 6.59 5.64 2.04
CA GLY A 315 8.03 5.88 2.00
C GLY A 315 8.66 6.05 0.60
N PHE A 316 7.87 6.28 -0.44
CA PHE A 316 8.36 6.62 -1.79
C PHE A 316 8.81 8.08 -1.91
N SER A 317 9.27 8.68 -0.81
CA SER A 317 9.52 10.11 -0.69
C SER A 317 10.49 10.67 -1.74
N SER A 318 11.48 9.91 -2.17
CA SER A 318 12.44 10.35 -3.18
C SER A 318 11.80 10.52 -4.56
N THR A 319 10.90 9.62 -4.95
CA THR A 319 10.16 9.69 -6.21
C THR A 319 9.18 10.87 -6.20
N TRP A 320 8.50 11.08 -5.07
CA TRP A 320 7.49 12.13 -4.92
C TRP A 320 8.05 13.55 -4.77
N GLN A 321 9.32 13.74 -4.49
CA GLN A 321 9.95 15.07 -4.53
C GLN A 321 9.74 15.80 -5.88
N ALA A 322 9.47 15.04 -6.94
CA ALA A 322 9.21 15.57 -8.27
C ALA A 322 7.71 15.57 -8.66
N PHE A 323 6.80 15.11 -7.79
CA PHE A 323 5.37 15.01 -8.10
C PHE A 323 4.73 16.40 -8.20
N PRO A 324 3.97 16.67 -9.28
CA PRO A 324 3.27 17.95 -9.46
C PRO A 324 1.93 18.04 -8.71
N THR A 325 1.56 17.03 -7.92
CA THR A 325 0.24 16.84 -7.29
C THR A 325 0.27 17.05 -5.77
N GLY A 326 0.99 18.09 -5.31
CA GLY A 326 0.99 18.48 -3.88
C GLY A 326 -0.38 18.94 -3.39
N MET A 327 -0.54 19.06 -2.06
CA MET A 327 -1.82 19.40 -1.39
C MET A 327 -2.39 20.78 -1.75
N ASP A 328 -1.55 21.69 -2.21
CA ASP A 328 -1.94 22.99 -2.70
C ASP A 328 -2.58 22.95 -4.11
N THR A 329 -2.46 21.82 -4.81
CA THR A 329 -3.07 21.61 -6.12
C THR A 329 -4.51 21.13 -6.00
N ARG A 330 -5.31 21.33 -7.06
CA ARG A 330 -6.68 20.81 -7.13
C ARG A 330 -6.71 19.27 -7.03
N TYR A 331 -5.72 18.61 -7.63
CA TYR A 331 -5.55 17.16 -7.55
C TYR A 331 -5.37 16.69 -6.10
N GLY A 332 -4.38 17.26 -5.39
CA GLY A 332 -4.10 16.88 -4.00
C GLY A 332 -5.28 17.16 -3.07
N GLN A 333 -5.99 18.29 -3.25
CA GLN A 333 -7.20 18.60 -2.46
C GLN A 333 -8.34 17.61 -2.67
N LEU A 334 -8.55 17.16 -3.91
CA LEU A 334 -9.56 16.14 -4.21
C LEU A 334 -9.14 14.77 -3.72
N ALA A 335 -7.88 14.39 -3.89
CA ALA A 335 -7.33 13.13 -3.42
C ALA A 335 -7.49 12.99 -1.89
N ASP A 336 -7.10 14.02 -1.14
CA ASP A 336 -7.29 14.08 0.31
C ASP A 336 -8.78 14.05 0.70
N ALA A 337 -9.65 14.76 -0.04
CA ALA A 337 -11.09 14.74 0.25
C ALA A 337 -11.71 13.35 0.00
N LEU A 338 -11.28 12.64 -1.03
CA LEU A 338 -11.74 11.29 -1.36
C LEU A 338 -11.17 10.25 -0.39
N ALA A 339 -9.89 10.33 -0.05
CA ALA A 339 -9.24 9.39 0.86
C ALA A 339 -9.88 9.38 2.26
N TYR A 340 -10.29 10.55 2.74
CA TYR A 340 -10.88 10.69 4.08
C TYR A 340 -12.38 10.99 4.06
N ASN A 341 -13.04 10.83 2.92
CA ASN A 341 -14.46 11.09 2.73
C ASN A 341 -14.93 12.43 3.37
N LYS A 342 -14.25 13.54 3.02
CA LYS A 342 -14.50 14.88 3.54
C LYS A 342 -15.72 15.55 2.89
N PHE A 343 -16.81 14.81 2.73
CA PHE A 343 -18.06 15.23 2.08
C PHE A 343 -19.21 15.23 3.08
N ASN A 344 -20.26 15.99 2.76
CA ASN A 344 -21.47 16.05 3.57
C ASN A 344 -22.67 15.40 2.84
N THR A 345 -22.60 15.20 1.52
CA THR A 345 -23.65 14.56 0.72
C THR A 345 -23.07 13.58 -0.30
N PRO A 346 -23.85 12.58 -0.75
CA PRO A 346 -23.43 11.68 -1.82
C PRO A 346 -23.06 12.43 -3.11
N GLU A 347 -23.84 13.48 -3.45
CA GLU A 347 -23.65 14.28 -4.67
C GLU A 347 -22.32 15.04 -4.66
N GLU A 348 -21.85 15.51 -3.49
CA GLU A 348 -20.54 16.12 -3.34
C GLU A 348 -19.43 15.10 -3.61
N ARG A 349 -19.55 13.87 -3.06
CA ARG A 349 -18.60 12.79 -3.29
C ARG A 349 -18.58 12.36 -4.76
N ASP A 350 -19.76 12.16 -5.35
CA ASP A 350 -19.87 11.76 -6.76
C ASP A 350 -19.25 12.81 -7.70
N ALA A 351 -19.50 14.10 -7.45
CA ALA A 351 -18.90 15.18 -8.23
C ALA A 351 -17.37 15.21 -8.09
N ALA A 352 -16.85 14.99 -6.87
CA ALA A 352 -15.42 14.93 -6.61
C ALA A 352 -14.75 13.71 -7.30
N MET A 353 -15.39 12.53 -7.24
CA MET A 353 -14.89 11.33 -7.91
C MET A 353 -14.86 11.50 -9.44
N ILE A 354 -15.92 12.07 -10.03
CA ILE A 354 -15.98 12.34 -11.47
C ILE A 354 -14.86 13.30 -11.88
N GLU A 355 -14.68 14.42 -11.16
CA GLU A 355 -13.60 15.37 -11.42
C GLU A 355 -12.21 14.70 -11.27
N MET A 356 -12.05 13.85 -10.25
CA MET A 356 -10.80 13.13 -10.01
C MET A 356 -10.47 12.15 -11.13
N LEU A 357 -11.43 11.36 -11.61
CA LEU A 357 -11.25 10.46 -12.76
C LEU A 357 -10.77 11.23 -14.01
N GLU A 358 -11.34 12.42 -14.29
CA GLU A 358 -10.89 13.27 -15.39
C GLU A 358 -9.46 13.81 -15.17
N LEU A 359 -9.14 14.25 -13.95
CA LEU A 359 -7.83 14.81 -13.62
C LEU A 359 -6.74 13.74 -13.61
N SER A 360 -7.02 12.52 -13.14
CA SER A 360 -6.04 11.44 -13.09
C SER A 360 -5.51 11.06 -14.46
N LEU A 361 -6.37 11.04 -15.49
CA LEU A 361 -5.95 10.82 -16.87
C LEU A 361 -5.19 12.02 -17.47
N LYS A 362 -5.52 13.24 -17.07
CA LYS A 362 -4.79 14.44 -17.53
C LYS A 362 -3.41 14.54 -16.88
N GLU A 363 -3.31 14.33 -15.58
CA GLU A 363 -2.02 14.38 -14.86
C GLU A 363 -1.15 13.17 -15.17
N SER A 364 -1.76 11.98 -15.34
CA SER A 364 -1.08 10.73 -15.72
C SER A 364 0.19 10.50 -14.90
N ILE A 365 0.08 10.57 -13.59
CA ILE A 365 1.19 10.30 -12.66
C ILE A 365 1.65 8.86 -12.84
N HIS A 366 0.70 7.92 -12.99
CA HIS A 366 0.91 6.56 -13.43
C HIS A 366 0.17 6.31 -14.75
N ILE A 367 0.66 5.35 -15.53
CA ILE A 367 -0.10 4.78 -16.65
C ILE A 367 -0.54 3.40 -16.23
N TRP A 368 -1.80 3.30 -15.86
CA TRP A 368 -2.43 2.02 -15.56
C TRP A 368 -2.60 1.21 -16.83
N LEU A 369 -2.30 -0.07 -16.77
CA LEU A 369 -2.23 -0.94 -17.94
C LEU A 369 -3.34 -1.99 -17.96
N ILE A 370 -3.34 -2.85 -16.93
CA ILE A 370 -4.13 -4.07 -16.89
C ILE A 370 -4.51 -4.38 -15.44
N ASP A 371 -5.76 -4.79 -15.23
CA ASP A 371 -6.17 -5.60 -14.10
C ASP A 371 -6.06 -7.07 -14.49
N GLY A 372 -5.13 -7.78 -13.85
CA GLY A 372 -4.84 -9.18 -14.10
C GLY A 372 -5.68 -10.11 -13.23
N LYS A 373 -6.00 -11.28 -13.76
CA LYS A 373 -6.56 -12.38 -12.98
C LYS A 373 -5.44 -13.29 -12.49
N ASN A 374 -5.56 -13.75 -11.25
CA ASN A 374 -4.68 -14.72 -10.64
C ASN A 374 -5.40 -16.04 -10.43
N PHE A 375 -4.76 -17.16 -10.75
CA PHE A 375 -5.35 -18.50 -10.66
C PHE A 375 -4.56 -19.33 -9.64
N THR A 376 -5.19 -19.66 -8.53
CA THR A 376 -4.62 -20.53 -7.48
C THR A 376 -4.93 -21.99 -7.76
N PRO A 377 -4.00 -22.81 -8.27
CA PRO A 377 -4.26 -24.22 -8.56
C PRO A 377 -4.21 -25.06 -7.29
N TYR A 378 -5.14 -26.01 -7.17
CA TYR A 378 -5.19 -26.95 -6.06
C TYR A 378 -5.76 -28.33 -6.47
N ASN A 379 -5.53 -29.34 -5.66
CA ASN A 379 -6.05 -30.66 -5.91
C ASN A 379 -7.54 -30.79 -5.53
N ASP A 380 -8.29 -31.65 -6.22
CA ASP A 380 -9.74 -31.84 -6.07
C ASP A 380 -10.20 -32.28 -4.67
N LYS A 381 -9.28 -32.70 -3.80
CA LYS A 381 -9.62 -33.11 -2.43
C LYS A 381 -9.89 -31.93 -1.53
N LEU A 382 -9.43 -30.74 -1.91
CA LEU A 382 -9.59 -29.51 -1.13
C LEU A 382 -10.94 -28.84 -1.43
N GLN A 383 -11.55 -28.31 -0.40
CA GLN A 383 -12.53 -27.25 -0.49
C GLN A 383 -11.81 -25.94 -0.14
N VAL A 384 -11.82 -25.00 -1.05
CA VAL A 384 -11.13 -23.74 -0.97
C VAL A 384 -12.14 -22.62 -0.95
N THR A 385 -12.01 -21.72 0.02
CA THR A 385 -12.65 -20.41 0.05
C THR A 385 -11.54 -19.40 -0.14
N TYR A 386 -11.80 -18.36 -0.90
CA TYR A 386 -10.81 -17.35 -1.23
C TYR A 386 -11.48 -15.98 -1.31
N ASP A 387 -10.71 -14.94 -1.12
CA ASP A 387 -11.12 -13.57 -1.37
C ASP A 387 -11.10 -13.30 -2.88
N LEU A 388 -12.14 -12.66 -3.41
CA LEU A 388 -12.26 -12.42 -4.85
C LEU A 388 -11.24 -11.40 -5.37
N ALA A 389 -10.68 -10.55 -4.50
CA ALA A 389 -9.57 -9.68 -4.82
C ALA A 389 -8.23 -10.32 -4.46
N ALA A 390 -8.05 -10.69 -3.19
CA ALA A 390 -6.77 -11.11 -2.63
C ALA A 390 -6.38 -12.57 -2.90
N GLY A 391 -7.28 -13.39 -3.45
CA GLY A 391 -7.02 -14.81 -3.69
C GLY A 391 -7.03 -15.64 -2.41
N VAL A 392 -6.26 -16.73 -2.37
CA VAL A 392 -6.18 -17.62 -1.22
C VAL A 392 -5.17 -17.12 -0.19
N ASP A 393 -3.95 -16.80 -0.59
CA ASP A 393 -2.87 -16.38 0.31
C ASP A 393 -3.10 -14.98 0.92
N GLY A 394 -3.78 -14.09 0.20
CA GLY A 394 -4.19 -12.78 0.72
C GLY A 394 -5.43 -12.81 1.61
N SER A 395 -6.21 -13.90 1.59
CA SER A 395 -7.49 -13.99 2.28
C SER A 395 -7.34 -14.17 3.80
N GLN A 396 -8.08 -13.39 4.60
CA GLN A 396 -8.16 -13.60 6.06
C GLN A 396 -8.91 -14.88 6.43
N ILE A 397 -9.79 -15.38 5.54
CA ILE A 397 -10.70 -16.48 5.86
C ILE A 397 -10.11 -17.87 5.62
N TRP A 398 -9.01 -18.00 4.87
CA TRP A 398 -8.46 -19.29 4.51
C TRP A 398 -8.11 -20.19 5.72
N PRO A 399 -7.58 -19.67 6.85
CA PRO A 399 -7.22 -20.51 7.99
C PRO A 399 -8.41 -21.21 8.64
N TYR A 400 -9.60 -20.64 8.46
CA TYR A 400 -10.86 -21.07 9.05
C TYR A 400 -11.72 -21.94 8.11
N THR A 401 -11.46 -21.91 6.81
CA THR A 401 -12.34 -22.52 5.81
C THR A 401 -11.69 -23.57 4.94
N LEU A 402 -10.38 -23.46 4.68
CA LEU A 402 -9.64 -24.41 3.86
C LEU A 402 -9.62 -25.79 4.52
N ARG A 403 -10.11 -26.82 3.80
CA ARG A 403 -10.28 -28.15 4.36
C ARG A 403 -10.25 -29.24 3.30
N PHE A 404 -10.02 -30.48 3.71
CA PHE A 404 -10.31 -31.62 2.87
C PHE A 404 -11.84 -31.87 2.80
N LYS A 405 -12.35 -32.26 1.61
CA LYS A 405 -13.78 -32.51 1.39
C LYS A 405 -14.31 -33.68 2.21
N ASP A 406 -13.50 -34.73 2.36
CA ASP A 406 -13.95 -36.05 2.87
C ASP A 406 -13.36 -36.38 4.25
N GLN A 407 -12.54 -35.49 4.85
CA GLN A 407 -11.94 -35.75 6.17
C GLN A 407 -11.73 -34.49 6.97
N VAL A 408 -11.74 -34.64 8.29
CA VAL A 408 -11.29 -33.62 9.25
C VAL A 408 -9.90 -34.01 9.73
N GLY A 409 -9.02 -33.04 9.96
CA GLY A 409 -7.62 -33.27 10.35
C GLY A 409 -6.71 -33.59 9.17
N GLY A 410 -5.56 -34.18 9.47
CA GLY A 410 -4.53 -34.50 8.49
C GLY A 410 -3.58 -33.32 8.22
N THR A 411 -2.70 -33.51 7.23
CA THR A 411 -1.66 -32.53 6.90
C THR A 411 -1.91 -31.92 5.52
N LEU A 412 -2.04 -30.60 5.46
CA LEU A 412 -2.01 -29.83 4.22
C LEU A 412 -0.55 -29.55 3.82
N ARG A 413 -0.24 -29.72 2.53
CA ARG A 413 1.05 -29.35 1.95
C ARG A 413 0.85 -28.10 1.07
N TRP A 414 1.35 -26.98 1.54
CA TRP A 414 1.20 -25.67 0.94
C TRP A 414 2.49 -25.28 0.21
N GLY A 415 2.39 -24.91 -1.04
CA GLY A 415 3.48 -24.33 -1.81
C GLY A 415 3.42 -22.81 -1.78
N ALA A 416 4.54 -22.16 -1.49
CA ALA A 416 4.71 -20.71 -1.54
C ALA A 416 5.92 -20.35 -2.44
N PRO A 417 5.96 -19.17 -3.08
CA PRO A 417 7.06 -18.79 -3.97
C PRO A 417 8.37 -18.51 -3.24
N ASP A 418 8.31 -18.01 -2.01
CA ASP A 418 9.44 -17.80 -1.10
C ASP A 418 8.97 -17.82 0.36
N LEU A 419 9.89 -17.73 1.34
CA LEU A 419 9.63 -17.65 2.77
C LEU A 419 10.77 -16.94 3.48
N PHE A 420 10.44 -16.23 4.58
CA PHE A 420 11.39 -15.63 5.52
C PHE A 420 12.41 -14.70 4.85
N VAL A 421 11.92 -13.87 3.92
CA VAL A 421 12.77 -12.91 3.20
C VAL A 421 13.20 -11.78 4.13
N ASP A 422 12.25 -11.23 4.90
CA ASP A 422 12.48 -10.18 5.88
C ASP A 422 12.19 -10.67 7.31
N PRO A 423 12.72 -10.00 8.33
CA PRO A 423 12.41 -10.31 9.73
C PRO A 423 10.91 -10.25 10.04
N TRP A 424 10.45 -11.18 10.87
CA TRP A 424 9.06 -11.19 11.34
C TRP A 424 8.93 -10.41 12.64
N ASN A 425 8.21 -9.31 12.60
CA ASN A 425 7.62 -8.65 13.76
C ASN A 425 6.29 -7.98 13.35
N PRO A 426 5.33 -7.85 14.27
CA PRO A 426 3.99 -7.41 13.90
C PRO A 426 3.91 -5.92 13.56
N ILE A 427 4.87 -5.09 13.97
CA ILE A 427 4.83 -3.62 13.84
C ILE A 427 5.42 -3.16 12.50
N ALA A 428 6.67 -3.55 12.22
CA ALA A 428 7.41 -3.10 11.03
C ALA A 428 8.29 -4.22 10.46
N GLY A 429 7.78 -5.44 10.40
CA GLY A 429 8.46 -6.62 9.86
C GLY A 429 8.13 -6.90 8.40
N SER A 430 8.17 -8.18 8.04
CA SER A 430 7.92 -8.68 6.68
C SER A 430 6.53 -8.28 6.16
N ASN A 431 6.49 -7.62 5.00
CA ASN A 431 5.26 -7.32 4.26
C ASN A 431 5.06 -8.24 3.04
N TRP A 432 5.87 -9.28 2.89
CA TRP A 432 5.74 -10.23 1.81
C TRP A 432 4.46 -11.05 1.92
N ALA A 433 3.67 -11.11 0.84
CA ALA A 433 2.36 -11.76 0.82
C ALA A 433 2.41 -13.22 1.31
N PHE A 434 3.45 -13.97 0.94
CA PHE A 434 3.63 -15.37 1.35
C PHE A 434 3.97 -15.54 2.85
N ASP A 435 4.67 -14.57 3.47
CA ASP A 435 4.92 -14.55 4.92
C ASP A 435 3.65 -14.15 5.66
N GLN A 436 2.95 -13.12 5.17
CA GLN A 436 1.66 -12.67 5.70
C GLN A 436 0.59 -13.77 5.63
N ALA A 437 0.59 -14.58 4.56
CA ALA A 437 -0.32 -15.72 4.44
C ALA A 437 -0.18 -16.71 5.61
N ILE A 438 1.04 -16.99 6.03
CA ILE A 438 1.31 -17.86 7.20
C ILE A 438 0.90 -17.15 8.49
N GLY A 439 1.24 -15.86 8.62
CA GLY A 439 0.86 -15.02 9.74
C GLY A 439 -0.64 -15.10 10.02
N ARG A 440 -1.50 -14.94 8.99
CA ARG A 440 -2.98 -15.00 9.11
C ARG A 440 -3.49 -16.27 9.76
N ALA A 441 -2.75 -17.36 9.74
CA ALA A 441 -3.12 -18.58 10.47
C ALA A 441 -2.76 -18.52 11.95
N THR A 442 -1.81 -17.67 12.36
CA THR A 442 -1.30 -17.59 13.74
C THR A 442 -1.92 -16.47 14.55
N TRP A 443 -2.68 -15.57 13.92
CA TRP A 443 -3.41 -14.51 14.61
C TRP A 443 -4.92 -14.57 14.39
N ALA A 444 -5.69 -13.86 15.19
CA ALA A 444 -7.13 -13.71 15.04
C ALA A 444 -7.53 -12.25 15.26
N GLU A 445 -8.06 -11.63 14.23
CA GLU A 445 -8.55 -10.26 14.26
C GLU A 445 -9.88 -10.14 15.03
N SER A 446 -10.25 -8.93 15.43
CA SER A 446 -11.55 -8.67 16.07
C SER A 446 -12.73 -8.83 15.09
N TYR A 447 -12.47 -8.69 13.79
CA TYR A 447 -13.43 -8.87 12.70
C TYR A 447 -12.82 -9.66 11.53
N MET A 448 -13.67 -10.10 10.62
CA MET A 448 -13.32 -10.81 9.40
C MET A 448 -13.92 -10.06 8.21
N TYR A 449 -13.12 -9.77 7.18
CA TYR A 449 -13.64 -9.30 5.90
C TYR A 449 -14.41 -10.44 5.21
N ASP A 450 -15.61 -10.11 4.73
CA ASP A 450 -16.37 -11.00 3.85
C ASP A 450 -15.64 -11.13 2.51
N PRO A 451 -15.20 -12.34 2.12
CA PRO A 451 -14.35 -12.53 0.95
C PRO A 451 -15.05 -12.25 -0.39
N TYR A 452 -16.38 -12.05 -0.35
CA TYR A 452 -17.20 -11.84 -1.55
C TYR A 452 -17.79 -10.44 -1.65
N THR A 453 -17.96 -9.75 -0.53
CA THR A 453 -18.59 -8.41 -0.49
C THR A 453 -17.68 -7.31 0.02
N GLY A 454 -16.57 -7.63 0.69
CA GLY A 454 -15.69 -6.65 1.36
C GLY A 454 -16.28 -6.02 2.62
N LEU A 455 -17.50 -6.39 3.04
CA LEU A 455 -18.06 -5.97 4.32
C LEU A 455 -17.39 -6.76 5.45
N ILE A 456 -17.45 -6.25 6.67
CA ILE A 456 -16.88 -6.97 7.81
C ILE A 456 -17.93 -7.73 8.63
N TRP A 457 -17.50 -8.84 9.23
CA TRP A 457 -18.25 -9.64 10.16
C TRP A 457 -17.55 -9.69 11.52
N PRO A 458 -18.32 -9.61 12.63
CA PRO A 458 -17.76 -9.78 13.96
C PRO A 458 -17.06 -11.13 14.15
N GLN A 459 -15.82 -11.11 14.64
CA GLN A 459 -15.10 -12.30 15.05
C GLN A 459 -14.94 -12.37 16.57
N ARG A 460 -14.67 -11.23 17.22
CA ARG A 460 -14.41 -11.12 18.67
C ARG A 460 -15.34 -10.14 19.40
N PHE A 461 -16.23 -9.45 18.69
CA PHE A 461 -17.29 -8.63 19.28
C PHE A 461 -18.66 -9.16 18.84
N ASP A 462 -19.72 -8.78 19.57
CA ASP A 462 -21.07 -9.25 19.30
C ASP A 462 -21.82 -8.34 18.32
N ARG A 463 -21.71 -7.04 18.52
CA ARG A 463 -22.44 -6.01 17.75
C ARG A 463 -21.79 -4.63 17.91
N ALA A 464 -22.18 -3.71 17.05
CA ALA A 464 -21.81 -2.30 17.17
C ALA A 464 -23.01 -1.36 16.94
N GLU A 465 -22.88 -0.15 17.46
CA GLU A 465 -23.81 0.95 17.23
C GLU A 465 -23.02 2.10 16.61
N ILE A 466 -23.42 2.54 15.42
CA ILE A 466 -22.86 3.69 14.74
C ILE A 466 -23.84 4.84 14.83
N THR A 467 -23.36 5.99 15.34
CA THR A 467 -24.05 7.26 15.21
C THR A 467 -23.26 8.11 14.22
N ALA A 468 -23.92 8.56 13.16
CA ALA A 468 -23.33 9.39 12.14
C ALA A 468 -23.92 10.82 12.20
N GLN A 469 -23.16 11.81 11.76
CA GLN A 469 -23.67 13.17 11.60
C GLN A 469 -24.76 13.18 10.52
N GLU A 470 -25.87 13.92 10.76
CA GLU A 470 -26.95 14.07 9.78
C GLU A 470 -26.44 14.60 8.45
N GLY A 471 -26.90 13.97 7.36
CA GLY A 471 -26.54 14.31 5.99
C GLY A 471 -25.40 13.50 5.39
N LEU A 472 -24.66 12.73 6.18
CA LEU A 472 -23.59 11.86 5.67
C LEU A 472 -24.16 10.70 4.85
N PRO A 473 -23.49 10.31 3.73
CA PRO A 473 -23.95 9.28 2.79
C PRO A 473 -23.66 7.86 3.27
N ILE A 474 -24.04 7.53 4.50
CA ILE A 474 -23.76 6.22 5.11
C ILE A 474 -24.99 5.33 4.99
N ARG A 475 -24.76 4.09 4.56
CA ARG A 475 -25.77 3.03 4.46
C ARG A 475 -25.39 1.85 5.35
N LYS A 476 -26.40 1.06 5.74
CA LYS A 476 -26.25 -0.16 6.52
C LYS A 476 -26.71 -1.36 5.71
N THR A 477 -25.97 -2.45 5.74
CA THR A 477 -26.30 -3.71 5.04
C THR A 477 -26.54 -4.86 6.01
N LEU A 478 -25.66 -5.06 7.01
CA LEU A 478 -25.69 -6.23 7.90
C LEU A 478 -26.42 -5.94 9.23
N ASP A 479 -27.02 -6.97 9.82
CA ASP A 479 -27.88 -6.84 11.02
C ASP A 479 -27.09 -6.72 12.33
N TRP A 480 -25.79 -7.04 12.37
CA TRP A 480 -24.99 -6.93 13.58
C TRP A 480 -24.63 -5.49 13.95
N VAL A 481 -24.78 -4.54 13.04
CA VAL A 481 -24.57 -3.10 13.27
C VAL A 481 -25.89 -2.36 13.27
N SER A 482 -26.03 -1.31 14.10
CA SER A 482 -27.10 -0.31 13.99
C SER A 482 -26.54 1.01 13.48
N LEU A 483 -27.36 1.80 12.80
CA LEU A 483 -27.02 3.12 12.28
C LEU A 483 -28.09 4.13 12.67
N ASP A 484 -27.68 5.16 13.41
CA ASP A 484 -28.50 6.32 13.80
C ASP A 484 -27.80 7.61 13.33
N PHE A 485 -28.55 8.71 13.24
CA PHE A 485 -28.03 10.01 12.82
C PHE A 485 -28.33 11.08 13.85
N GLU A 486 -27.32 11.94 14.13
CA GLU A 486 -27.46 13.11 15.02
C GLU A 486 -26.95 14.38 14.30
N PRO A 487 -27.56 15.56 14.56
CA PRO A 487 -27.15 16.82 13.94
C PRO A 487 -25.70 17.20 14.24
N GLU A 488 -25.21 16.86 15.43
CA GLU A 488 -23.86 17.14 15.90
C GLU A 488 -23.45 16.06 16.91
N ILE A 489 -22.26 15.51 16.75
CA ILE A 489 -21.68 14.54 17.67
C ILE A 489 -20.59 15.24 18.48
N VAL A 490 -20.87 15.54 19.74
CA VAL A 490 -19.90 16.16 20.64
C VAL A 490 -18.99 15.10 21.25
N VAL A 491 -17.68 15.32 21.14
CA VAL A 491 -16.66 14.45 21.76
C VAL A 491 -16.58 14.75 23.26
N PRO A 492 -16.77 13.77 24.15
CA PRO A 492 -16.64 13.98 25.61
C PRO A 492 -15.21 14.38 25.96
N GLY A 493 -15.07 15.30 26.93
CA GLY A 493 -13.75 15.80 27.34
C GLY A 493 -12.87 14.78 28.09
N ASP A 494 -13.41 13.62 28.47
CA ASP A 494 -12.74 12.55 29.21
C ASP A 494 -12.25 11.38 28.34
N VAL A 495 -12.43 11.45 27.01
CA VAL A 495 -11.91 10.42 26.11
C VAL A 495 -10.41 10.57 25.92
N TRP A 496 -9.71 9.48 25.69
CA TRP A 496 -8.29 9.45 25.38
C TRP A 496 -8.07 9.82 23.90
N ALA A 497 -7.54 11.00 23.66
CA ALA A 497 -7.44 11.58 22.32
C ALA A 497 -6.01 11.61 21.73
N ASP A 498 -4.98 11.46 22.59
CA ASP A 498 -3.59 11.45 22.17
C ASP A 498 -2.70 10.82 23.27
N TRP A 499 -1.40 10.72 23.02
CA TRP A 499 -0.40 10.16 23.91
C TRP A 499 0.72 11.15 24.22
N ASP A 500 1.09 11.29 25.48
CA ASP A 500 2.24 12.06 25.98
C ASP A 500 3.41 11.12 26.25
N ALA A 501 4.29 10.97 25.26
CA ALA A 501 5.43 10.05 25.33
C ALA A 501 6.45 10.41 26.42
N VAL A 502 6.54 11.70 26.81
CA VAL A 502 7.48 12.16 27.86
C VAL A 502 6.98 11.80 29.26
N ASN A 503 5.68 11.92 29.48
CA ASN A 503 5.04 11.62 30.76
C ASN A 503 4.45 10.20 30.83
N GLU A 504 4.46 9.47 29.72
CA GLU A 504 3.85 8.13 29.56
C GLU A 504 2.39 8.10 30.07
N THR A 505 1.56 9.04 29.58
CA THR A 505 0.15 9.16 29.94
C THR A 505 -0.70 9.50 28.74
N PHE A 506 -1.97 9.07 28.76
CA PHE A 506 -2.93 9.54 27.79
C PHE A 506 -3.23 11.02 27.97
N ILE A 507 -3.44 11.72 26.87
CA ILE A 507 -3.96 13.08 26.80
C ILE A 507 -5.46 12.97 26.52
N THR A 508 -6.27 13.52 27.43
CA THR A 508 -7.73 13.56 27.21
C THR A 508 -8.09 14.63 26.16
N SER A 509 -9.28 14.50 25.55
CA SER A 509 -9.80 15.47 24.60
C SER A 509 -9.84 16.89 25.19
N ALA A 510 -10.21 17.04 26.47
CA ALA A 510 -10.17 18.32 27.16
C ALA A 510 -8.73 18.86 27.32
N GLU A 511 -7.76 18.01 27.67
CA GLU A 511 -6.34 18.40 27.77
C GLU A 511 -5.74 18.73 26.40
N LYS A 512 -6.09 17.98 25.34
CA LYS A 512 -5.70 18.26 23.97
C LYS A 512 -6.14 19.66 23.55
N LEU A 513 -7.40 20.03 23.84
CA LEU A 513 -7.94 21.35 23.55
C LEU A 513 -7.19 22.47 24.28
N GLU A 514 -6.87 22.28 25.57
CA GLU A 514 -6.11 23.29 26.33
C GLU A 514 -4.66 23.40 25.84
N ARG A 515 -4.04 22.29 25.41
CA ARG A 515 -2.70 22.29 24.79
C ARG A 515 -2.72 23.01 23.43
N GLU A 516 -3.75 22.81 22.59
CA GLU A 516 -3.91 23.53 21.33
C GLU A 516 -4.05 25.05 21.53
N LYS A 517 -4.86 25.46 22.51
CA LYS A 517 -5.01 26.89 22.87
C LYS A 517 -3.68 27.50 23.35
N ALA A 518 -2.95 26.75 24.18
CA ALA A 518 -1.63 27.20 24.65
C ALA A 518 -0.64 27.30 23.50
N ALA A 519 -0.57 26.29 22.63
CA ALA A 519 0.34 26.29 21.47
C ALA A 519 0.03 27.45 20.49
N ALA A 520 -1.27 27.72 20.24
CA ALA A 520 -1.68 28.86 19.41
C ALA A 520 -1.30 30.21 20.04
N ALA A 521 -1.40 30.32 21.36
CA ALA A 521 -0.95 31.52 22.07
C ALA A 521 0.58 31.70 22.00
N ASP A 522 1.35 30.62 22.19
CA ASP A 522 2.81 30.64 22.08
C ASP A 522 3.28 30.95 20.64
N ALA A 523 2.58 30.39 19.63
CA ALA A 523 2.86 30.68 18.23
C ALA A 523 2.65 32.17 17.90
N LEU A 524 1.61 32.79 18.45
CA LEU A 524 1.38 34.22 18.29
C LEU A 524 2.52 35.04 18.92
N VAL A 525 2.96 34.69 20.14
CA VAL A 525 4.08 35.37 20.81
C VAL A 525 5.38 35.21 20.00
N ALA A 526 5.62 34.06 19.42
CA ALA A 526 6.77 33.79 18.56
C ALA A 526 6.74 34.64 17.27
N ALA A 527 5.56 34.71 16.62
CA ALA A 527 5.37 35.55 15.43
C ALA A 527 5.52 37.05 15.74
N GLU A 528 4.95 37.55 16.87
CA GLU A 528 5.13 38.94 17.32
C GLU A 528 6.62 39.25 17.61
N THR A 529 7.33 38.28 18.19
CA THR A 529 8.78 38.42 18.45
C THR A 529 9.55 38.49 17.14
N ALA A 530 9.28 37.61 16.19
CA ALA A 530 9.91 37.62 14.86
C ALA A 530 9.65 38.94 14.11
N LEU A 531 8.47 39.51 14.22
CA LEU A 531 8.12 40.82 13.66
C LEU A 531 8.92 41.96 14.35
N ALA A 532 9.04 41.88 15.66
CA ALA A 532 9.86 42.88 16.41
C ALA A 532 11.34 42.81 16.02
N ASP A 533 11.88 41.60 15.86
CA ASP A 533 13.27 41.38 15.43
C ASP A 533 13.49 41.85 13.98
N ALA A 534 12.58 41.57 13.06
CA ALA A 534 12.63 42.06 11.67
C ALA A 534 12.63 43.60 11.61
N ASN A 535 11.73 44.24 12.40
CA ASN A 535 11.70 45.69 12.51
C ASN A 535 13.03 46.29 13.10
N ALA A 536 13.57 45.64 14.15
CA ALA A 536 14.84 46.04 14.75
C ALA A 536 16.02 45.89 13.78
N ALA A 537 16.02 44.83 12.97
CA ALA A 537 17.02 44.61 11.93
C ALA A 537 16.97 45.73 10.86
N LYS A 538 15.75 46.09 10.43
CA LYS A 538 15.56 47.21 9.50
C LYS A 538 16.03 48.57 10.10
N GLU A 539 15.66 48.87 11.36
CA GLU A 539 16.11 50.07 12.06
C GLU A 539 17.65 50.14 12.20
N ALA A 540 18.29 48.98 12.43
CA ALA A 540 19.75 48.88 12.48
C ALA A 540 20.37 49.16 11.11
N LEU A 541 19.79 48.61 10.04
CA LEU A 541 20.22 48.85 8.66
C LEU A 541 20.07 50.34 8.25
N GLU A 542 18.94 50.98 8.62
CA GLU A 542 18.72 52.40 8.39
C GLU A 542 19.71 53.27 9.20
N ALA A 543 20.02 52.86 10.43
CA ALA A 543 21.02 53.56 11.26
C ALA A 543 22.44 53.46 10.67
N GLU A 544 22.80 52.27 10.15
CA GLU A 544 24.06 52.03 9.45
C GLU A 544 24.17 52.91 8.20
N LYS A 545 23.11 52.92 7.39
CA LYS A 545 23.01 53.79 6.21
C LYS A 545 23.11 55.28 6.58
N ALA A 546 22.49 55.71 7.68
CA ALA A 546 22.54 57.09 8.17
C ALA A 546 23.90 57.49 8.76
N ALA A 547 24.66 56.54 9.29
CA ALA A 547 26.00 56.75 9.84
C ALA A 547 27.10 56.84 8.76
N GLN A 548 26.80 56.49 7.52
CA GLN A 548 27.72 56.42 6.39
C GLN A 548 28.33 57.79 6.08
N THR A 549 29.63 57.88 6.01
CA THR A 549 30.35 59.06 5.57
C THR A 549 30.27 59.26 4.04
N ALA A 550 30.56 60.46 3.55
CA ALA A 550 30.54 60.68 2.10
C ALA A 550 31.61 59.88 1.33
N GLU A 551 32.69 59.46 1.99
CA GLU A 551 33.72 58.57 1.41
C GLU A 551 33.26 57.11 1.39
N GLU A 552 32.65 56.61 2.45
CA GLU A 552 32.08 55.28 2.55
C GLU A 552 30.93 55.10 1.54
N LYS A 553 30.04 56.09 1.43
CA LYS A 553 28.98 56.07 0.42
C LYS A 553 29.50 55.96 -1.00
N THR A 554 30.57 56.76 -1.30
CA THR A 554 31.17 56.70 -2.63
C THR A 554 31.83 55.36 -2.91
N ALA A 555 32.44 54.74 -1.90
CA ALA A 555 33.02 53.40 -2.02
C ALA A 555 31.94 52.32 -2.20
N CYS A 556 30.85 52.43 -1.45
CA CYS A 556 29.68 51.54 -1.54
C CYS A 556 28.99 51.62 -2.92
N ASP A 557 28.69 52.84 -3.39
CA ASP A 557 28.11 53.07 -4.73
C ASP A 557 29.01 52.49 -5.85
N ALA A 558 30.33 52.59 -5.67
CA ALA A 558 31.31 52.03 -6.62
C ALA A 558 31.38 50.51 -6.55
N GLY A 559 31.28 49.90 -5.36
CA GLY A 559 31.24 48.46 -5.16
C GLY A 559 29.98 47.84 -5.76
N MET A 560 28.80 48.42 -5.52
CA MET A 560 27.53 47.98 -6.13
C MET A 560 27.57 48.09 -7.67
N ALA A 561 28.13 49.18 -8.21
CA ALA A 561 28.25 49.32 -9.66
C ALA A 561 29.20 48.26 -10.28
N ALA A 562 30.26 47.88 -9.53
CA ALA A 562 31.18 46.85 -9.98
C ALA A 562 30.51 45.44 -9.96
N LEU A 563 29.70 45.17 -8.95
CA LEU A 563 28.92 43.93 -8.87
C LEU A 563 27.85 43.84 -9.98
N GLU A 564 27.12 44.94 -10.22
CA GLU A 564 26.12 45.02 -11.32
C GLU A 564 26.78 44.84 -12.70
N GLU A 565 28.02 45.43 -12.89
CA GLU A 565 28.75 45.22 -14.12
C GLU A 565 29.22 43.78 -14.31
N ALA A 566 29.68 43.12 -13.24
CA ALA A 566 30.13 41.74 -13.25
C ALA A 566 28.94 40.78 -13.49
N THR A 567 27.81 40.96 -12.79
CA THR A 567 26.57 40.19 -12.96
C THR A 567 26.01 40.36 -14.37
N THR A 568 25.96 41.60 -14.88
CA THR A 568 25.51 41.86 -16.26
C THR A 568 26.44 41.23 -17.28
N ALA A 569 27.73 41.12 -16.99
CA ALA A 569 28.68 40.44 -17.87
C ALA A 569 28.47 38.94 -17.89
N LEU A 570 28.16 38.34 -16.74
CA LEU A 570 27.81 36.94 -16.61
C LEU A 570 26.48 36.63 -17.35
N GLU A 571 25.43 37.39 -17.10
CA GLU A 571 24.12 37.25 -17.75
C GLU A 571 24.18 37.55 -19.26
N GLY A 572 25.13 38.35 -19.71
CA GLY A 572 25.34 38.74 -21.09
C GLY A 572 26.23 37.76 -21.89
N LEU A 573 26.69 36.68 -21.27
CA LEU A 573 27.43 35.64 -21.98
C LEU A 573 26.53 34.96 -23.05
N ALA A 574 27.15 34.64 -24.20
CA ALA A 574 26.46 34.00 -25.28
C ALA A 574 26.11 32.53 -24.90
N GLU A 575 25.04 31.99 -25.45
CA GLU A 575 24.63 30.58 -25.21
C GLU A 575 25.71 29.54 -25.58
N ASP A 576 26.74 29.96 -26.33
CA ASP A 576 27.89 29.14 -26.73
C ASP A 576 29.19 29.52 -25.97
N ALA A 577 29.10 30.23 -24.86
CA ALA A 577 30.24 30.56 -24.02
C ALA A 577 30.93 29.30 -23.49
N THR A 578 32.26 29.32 -23.44
CA THR A 578 33.05 28.20 -22.92
C THR A 578 32.98 28.14 -21.38
N GLU A 579 33.19 26.94 -20.81
CA GLU A 579 33.26 26.75 -19.35
C GLU A 579 34.31 27.68 -18.69
N GLU A 580 35.38 28.01 -19.42
CA GLU A 580 36.45 28.95 -18.93
C GLU A 580 35.94 30.37 -18.90
N GLU A 581 35.10 30.80 -19.87
CA GLU A 581 34.51 32.15 -19.91
C GLU A 581 33.43 32.31 -18.83
N ILE A 582 32.62 31.25 -18.60
CA ILE A 582 31.61 31.26 -17.52
C ILE A 582 32.30 31.30 -16.15
N ALA A 583 33.29 30.45 -15.91
CA ALA A 583 34.02 30.42 -14.65
C ALA A 583 34.82 31.73 -14.38
N GLU A 584 35.30 32.40 -15.42
CA GLU A 584 35.98 33.73 -15.30
C GLU A 584 34.97 34.82 -14.95
N ALA A 585 33.74 34.76 -15.49
CA ALA A 585 32.67 35.70 -15.19
C ALA A 585 32.10 35.46 -13.76
N GLU A 586 31.89 34.21 -13.37
CA GLU A 586 31.51 33.84 -12.01
C GLU A 586 32.54 34.28 -10.97
N ALA A 587 33.81 34.04 -11.24
CA ALA A 587 34.90 34.51 -10.37
C ALA A 587 34.95 36.06 -10.26
N ALA A 588 34.57 36.77 -11.31
CA ALA A 588 34.49 38.24 -11.28
C ALA A 588 33.30 38.71 -10.42
N VAL A 589 32.17 37.98 -10.44
CA VAL A 589 31.04 38.28 -9.55
C VAL A 589 31.40 38.00 -8.10
N GLU A 590 32.05 36.84 -7.80
CA GLU A 590 32.53 36.52 -6.45
C GLU A 590 33.54 37.55 -5.92
N GLU A 591 34.49 38.02 -6.77
CA GLU A 591 35.47 39.05 -6.37
C GLU A 591 34.79 40.41 -6.10
N ALA A 592 33.84 40.80 -6.94
CA ALA A 592 33.08 42.04 -6.76
C ALA A 592 32.17 41.96 -5.50
N GLN A 593 31.52 40.84 -5.25
CA GLN A 593 30.74 40.61 -4.04
C GLN A 593 31.62 40.64 -2.78
N ALA A 594 32.74 39.93 -2.77
CA ALA A 594 33.66 39.93 -1.65
C ALA A 594 34.28 41.32 -1.37
N ALA A 595 34.47 42.12 -2.43
CA ALA A 595 34.94 43.50 -2.27
C ALA A 595 33.86 44.43 -1.68
N LEU A 596 32.58 44.16 -2.03
CA LEU A 596 31.44 44.90 -1.48
C LEU A 596 31.22 44.54 0.00
N ASP A 597 31.26 43.26 0.34
CA ASP A 597 31.12 42.73 1.71
C ASP A 597 32.23 43.20 2.66
N ALA A 598 33.40 43.57 2.11
CA ALA A 598 34.51 44.11 2.89
C ALA A 598 34.35 45.58 3.24
N LEU A 599 33.38 46.28 2.67
CA LEU A 599 33.11 47.69 2.97
C LEU A 599 32.34 47.82 4.28
N THR A 600 32.74 48.78 5.10
CA THR A 600 32.06 49.10 6.35
C THR A 600 30.86 50.01 6.08
N ASN A 601 29.71 49.78 6.71
CA ASN A 601 28.47 50.57 6.57
C ASN A 601 27.95 50.69 5.11
N CYS A 602 28.16 49.66 4.29
CA CYS A 602 27.60 49.62 2.94
C CYS A 602 26.30 48.84 2.96
N VAL A 603 25.18 49.51 2.88
CA VAL A 603 23.84 48.93 2.81
C VAL A 603 23.42 48.89 1.35
N THR A 604 23.17 47.69 0.83
CA THR A 604 22.73 47.47 -0.54
C THR A 604 21.22 47.58 -0.69
N PRO A 605 20.69 47.87 -1.90
CA PRO A 605 19.26 47.85 -2.16
C PRO A 605 18.64 46.45 -1.94
N GLU A 606 19.44 45.39 -2.11
CA GLU A 606 19.00 43.99 -1.86
C GLU A 606 18.81 43.74 -0.37
N GLU A 607 19.73 44.22 0.49
CA GLU A 607 19.57 44.11 1.95
C GLU A 607 18.38 44.92 2.46
N GLU A 608 18.09 46.09 1.88
CA GLU A 608 16.90 46.89 2.19
C GLU A 608 15.64 46.15 1.74
N ALA A 609 15.63 45.60 0.53
CA ALA A 609 14.50 44.81 0.03
C ALA A 609 14.26 43.54 0.84
N ALA A 610 15.32 42.81 1.21
CA ALA A 610 15.23 41.62 2.07
C ALA A 610 14.71 41.97 3.47
N ALA A 611 15.11 43.07 4.05
CA ALA A 611 14.58 43.55 5.32
C ALA A 611 13.09 43.93 5.23
N ASP A 612 12.67 44.56 4.12
CA ASP A 612 11.27 44.85 3.87
C ASP A 612 10.45 43.59 3.68
N GLU A 613 10.93 42.63 2.91
CA GLU A 613 10.29 41.33 2.69
C GLU A 613 10.18 40.53 4.01
N ALA A 614 11.22 40.54 4.85
CA ALA A 614 11.19 39.92 6.15
C ALA A 614 10.09 40.51 7.07
N ILE A 615 9.87 41.82 7.02
CA ILE A 615 8.78 42.47 7.77
C ILE A 615 7.42 42.02 7.22
N VAL A 616 7.22 42.04 5.90
CA VAL A 616 5.97 41.63 5.27
C VAL A 616 5.65 40.15 5.60
N SER A 617 6.65 39.27 5.54
CA SER A 617 6.52 37.87 5.92
C SER A 617 6.17 37.71 7.41
N ALA A 618 6.82 38.45 8.29
CA ALA A 618 6.54 38.41 9.72
C ALA A 618 5.17 39.01 10.08
N GLU A 619 4.71 40.08 9.38
CA GLU A 619 3.33 40.61 9.53
C GLU A 619 2.27 39.56 9.12
N ALA A 620 2.49 38.88 7.99
CA ALA A 620 1.62 37.80 7.56
C ALA A 620 1.60 36.62 8.56
N ALA A 621 2.74 36.28 9.15
CA ALA A 621 2.82 35.25 10.20
C ALA A 621 2.04 35.65 11.47
N VAL A 622 2.09 36.92 11.89
CA VAL A 622 1.32 37.46 13.02
C VAL A 622 -0.19 37.40 12.71
N GLU A 623 -0.59 37.77 11.49
CA GLU A 623 -2.01 37.69 11.09
C GLU A 623 -2.51 36.25 11.13
N ALA A 624 -1.75 35.31 10.57
CA ALA A 624 -2.07 33.88 10.58
C ALA A 624 -2.13 33.31 12.00
N ALA A 625 -1.14 33.61 12.85
CA ALA A 625 -1.11 33.16 14.23
C ALA A 625 -2.25 33.78 15.08
N THR A 626 -2.65 35.03 14.80
CA THR A 626 -3.80 35.66 15.45
C THR A 626 -5.08 34.95 15.09
N ALA A 627 -5.31 34.67 13.80
CA ALA A 627 -6.49 33.93 13.34
C ALA A 627 -6.56 32.52 13.94
N ALA A 628 -5.43 31.80 13.94
CA ALA A 628 -5.34 30.47 14.55
C ALA A 628 -5.66 30.49 16.06
N LYS A 629 -5.17 31.53 16.78
CA LYS A 629 -5.49 31.69 18.20
C LYS A 629 -6.96 32.02 18.44
N GLU A 630 -7.56 32.90 17.64
CA GLU A 630 -8.99 33.21 17.75
C GLU A 630 -9.86 31.98 17.49
N GLU A 631 -9.49 31.15 16.51
CA GLU A 631 -10.16 29.87 16.22
C GLU A 631 -10.02 28.90 17.39
N ALA A 632 -8.81 28.69 17.91
CA ALA A 632 -8.55 27.82 19.05
C ALA A 632 -9.32 28.29 20.31
N ASP A 633 -9.32 29.59 20.62
CA ASP A 633 -10.02 30.16 21.77
C ASP A 633 -11.57 30.04 21.65
N ALA A 634 -12.10 30.04 20.40
CA ALA A 634 -13.53 29.90 20.14
C ALA A 634 -13.99 28.45 20.26
N LYS A 635 -13.09 27.49 20.18
CA LYS A 635 -13.39 26.06 20.27
C LYS A 635 -13.66 25.68 21.73
N GLU A 636 -14.88 25.23 22.01
CA GLU A 636 -15.29 24.80 23.35
C GLU A 636 -15.12 23.26 23.53
N TYR A 637 -15.24 22.50 22.46
CA TYR A 637 -15.15 21.03 22.40
C TYR A 637 -14.78 20.57 21.00
N TYR A 638 -14.41 19.32 20.85
CA TYR A 638 -14.28 18.66 19.56
C TYR A 638 -15.62 18.08 19.13
N THR A 639 -15.81 18.00 17.81
CA THR A 639 -16.93 17.29 17.19
C THR A 639 -16.41 16.16 16.31
N ALA A 640 -17.21 15.11 16.18
CA ALA A 640 -16.92 13.98 15.31
C ALA A 640 -17.99 13.84 14.23
N LYS A 641 -17.65 13.20 13.12
CA LYS A 641 -18.62 12.75 12.11
C LYS A 641 -19.23 11.42 12.49
N ILE A 642 -18.43 10.55 13.10
CA ILE A 642 -18.81 9.19 13.50
C ILE A 642 -18.53 8.97 14.98
N LYS A 643 -19.50 8.39 15.65
CA LYS A 643 -19.33 7.74 16.95
C LYS A 643 -19.60 6.26 16.78
N SER A 644 -18.66 5.43 17.20
CA SER A 644 -18.73 3.97 17.21
C SER A 644 -18.82 3.46 18.64
N VAL A 645 -19.75 2.54 18.93
CA VAL A 645 -19.83 1.82 20.21
C VAL A 645 -19.81 0.34 19.92
N VAL A 646 -18.76 -0.35 20.39
CA VAL A 646 -18.52 -1.78 20.13
C VAL A 646 -18.74 -2.57 21.41
N TYR A 647 -19.52 -3.64 21.32
CA TYR A 647 -19.89 -4.52 22.42
C TYR A 647 -19.26 -5.90 22.25
N TYR A 648 -18.44 -6.30 23.21
CA TYR A 648 -17.76 -7.58 23.23
C TYR A 648 -18.49 -8.61 24.08
N PRO A 649 -18.28 -9.93 23.88
CA PRO A 649 -18.84 -11.01 24.66
C PRO A 649 -18.51 -10.88 26.16
N GLU A 650 -19.43 -11.29 27.03
CA GLU A 650 -19.26 -11.24 28.49
C GLU A 650 -18.09 -12.14 28.95
N ASP A 651 -17.83 -13.23 28.22
CA ASP A 651 -16.80 -14.22 28.51
C ASP A 651 -15.48 -14.03 27.73
N LEU A 652 -15.28 -12.84 27.10
CA LEU A 652 -14.09 -12.54 26.29
C LEU A 652 -12.77 -12.88 27.02
N TRP A 653 -12.64 -12.40 28.26
CA TRP A 653 -11.44 -12.58 29.06
C TRP A 653 -11.22 -14.00 29.56
N ASP A 654 -12.25 -14.79 29.61
CA ASP A 654 -12.22 -16.19 30.06
C ASP A 654 -11.92 -17.16 28.92
N THR A 655 -12.22 -16.80 27.69
CA THR A 655 -12.22 -17.73 26.53
C THR A 655 -11.06 -17.51 25.57
N VAL A 656 -10.60 -16.26 25.35
CA VAL A 656 -9.52 -15.97 24.42
C VAL A 656 -8.17 -16.12 25.10
N ARG A 657 -7.26 -16.89 24.46
CA ARG A 657 -5.91 -17.19 24.95
C ARG A 657 -4.87 -16.93 23.88
N TRP A 658 -3.73 -16.41 24.31
CA TRP A 658 -2.51 -16.41 23.52
C TRP A 658 -1.93 -17.82 23.39
N HIS A 659 -1.16 -18.10 22.36
CA HIS A 659 -0.53 -19.41 22.12
C HIS A 659 0.39 -19.88 23.25
N ASP A 660 0.88 -18.96 24.07
CA ASP A 660 1.66 -19.27 25.28
C ASP A 660 0.79 -19.65 26.50
N GLY A 661 -0.54 -19.76 26.31
CA GLY A 661 -1.52 -20.06 27.33
C GLY A 661 -1.95 -18.87 28.20
N SER A 662 -1.37 -17.69 28.00
CA SER A 662 -1.76 -16.46 28.70
C SER A 662 -3.19 -16.03 28.31
N PRO A 663 -4.01 -15.53 29.24
CA PRO A 663 -5.29 -14.95 28.88
C PRO A 663 -5.12 -13.65 28.10
N LEU A 664 -6.02 -13.37 27.17
CA LEU A 664 -6.18 -12.01 26.65
C LEU A 664 -6.72 -11.14 27.80
N THR A 665 -6.23 -9.91 27.91
CA THR A 665 -6.64 -8.95 28.93
C THR A 665 -6.83 -7.56 28.32
N LEU A 666 -7.49 -6.66 29.03
CA LEU A 666 -7.62 -5.27 28.59
C LEU A 666 -6.26 -4.58 28.44
N ALA A 667 -5.26 -5.01 29.19
CA ALA A 667 -3.91 -4.47 29.08
C ALA A 667 -3.28 -4.75 27.71
N ASP A 668 -3.60 -5.87 27.05
CA ASP A 668 -3.14 -6.15 25.68
C ASP A 668 -3.63 -5.09 24.70
N MET A 669 -4.89 -4.69 24.81
CA MET A 669 -5.50 -3.66 23.94
C MET A 669 -4.97 -2.25 24.24
N ILE A 670 -4.79 -1.91 25.52
CA ILE A 670 -4.27 -0.59 25.91
C ILE A 670 -2.80 -0.46 25.50
N PHE A 671 -1.99 -1.51 25.70
CA PHE A 671 -0.59 -1.51 25.30
C PHE A 671 -0.42 -1.33 23.79
N ASP A 672 -1.24 -2.02 22.99
CA ASP A 672 -1.24 -1.89 21.53
C ASP A 672 -1.44 -0.42 21.10
N TRP A 673 -2.44 0.24 21.67
CA TRP A 673 -2.71 1.65 21.40
C TRP A 673 -1.55 2.56 21.83
N ILE A 674 -0.94 2.31 22.98
CA ILE A 674 0.18 3.10 23.49
C ILE A 674 1.39 2.98 22.56
N ILE A 675 1.84 1.76 22.24
CA ILE A 675 3.06 1.55 21.45
C ILE A 675 2.90 2.06 20.03
N SER A 676 1.70 1.93 19.44
CA SER A 676 1.38 2.44 18.11
C SER A 676 1.45 3.97 18.00
N LEU A 677 1.30 4.70 19.10
CA LEU A 677 1.49 6.15 19.15
C LEU A 677 2.90 6.53 19.62
N ASP A 678 3.42 5.84 20.65
CA ASP A 678 4.67 6.19 21.31
C ASP A 678 5.87 6.16 20.34
N MET A 679 5.94 5.15 19.49
CA MET A 679 7.00 5.03 18.48
C MET A 679 7.07 6.21 17.50
N GLY A 680 5.95 6.89 17.26
CA GLY A 680 5.89 8.04 16.34
C GLY A 680 6.04 9.39 17.02
N LYS A 681 6.21 9.47 18.34
CA LYS A 681 6.29 10.72 19.11
C LYS A 681 7.72 11.11 19.42
N GLU A 682 8.13 12.29 18.96
CA GLU A 682 9.42 12.89 19.40
C GLU A 682 9.49 12.97 20.92
N GLY A 683 10.59 12.50 21.49
CA GLY A 683 10.80 12.44 22.94
C GLY A 683 10.48 11.10 23.57
N SER A 684 9.88 10.15 22.83
CA SER A 684 9.82 8.74 23.23
C SER A 684 11.22 8.11 23.17
N PRO A 685 11.58 7.27 24.16
CA PRO A 685 12.82 6.49 24.10
C PRO A 685 12.91 5.51 22.92
N ILE A 686 11.75 5.12 22.37
CA ILE A 686 11.64 4.20 21.22
C ILE A 686 11.24 4.93 19.92
N TYR A 687 11.40 6.28 19.88
CA TYR A 687 11.04 7.06 18.70
C TYR A 687 11.68 6.50 17.42
N ASP A 688 10.87 6.41 16.37
CA ASP A 688 11.28 5.98 15.05
C ASP A 688 10.76 6.97 14.01
N GLN A 689 11.69 7.68 13.36
CA GLN A 689 11.35 8.70 12.36
C GLN A 689 10.59 8.09 11.17
N SER A 690 10.88 6.85 10.81
CA SER A 690 10.20 6.15 9.71
C SER A 690 8.76 5.76 10.08
N TYR A 691 8.46 5.62 11.36
CA TYR A 691 7.14 5.29 11.88
C TYR A 691 6.28 6.53 12.21
N ALA A 692 6.90 7.69 12.40
CA ALA A 692 6.20 8.93 12.78
C ALA A 692 5.02 9.31 11.86
N PRO A 693 5.10 9.16 10.51
CA PRO A 693 3.97 9.39 9.61
C PRO A 693 2.77 8.48 9.91
N ASN A 694 3.02 7.23 10.30
CA ASN A 694 1.95 6.28 10.64
C ASN A 694 1.18 6.68 11.90
N ALA A 695 1.89 7.08 12.96
CA ALA A 695 1.26 7.61 14.18
C ALA A 695 0.47 8.90 13.91
N ALA A 696 1.01 9.78 13.06
CA ALA A 696 0.31 11.00 12.64
C ALA A 696 -0.97 10.69 11.85
N ALA A 697 -0.95 9.70 10.95
CA ALA A 697 -2.12 9.26 10.19
C ALA A 697 -3.22 8.68 11.09
N ILE A 698 -2.86 7.89 12.11
CA ILE A 698 -3.81 7.39 13.12
C ILE A 698 -4.54 8.57 13.79
N LEU A 699 -3.82 9.60 14.20
CA LEU A 699 -4.36 10.74 14.94
C LEU A 699 -5.07 11.79 14.06
N ALA A 700 -4.84 11.80 12.74
CA ALA A 700 -5.37 12.82 11.83
C ALA A 700 -6.91 12.85 11.78
N ASN A 701 -7.55 11.69 11.93
CA ASN A 701 -9.00 11.53 11.84
C ASN A 701 -9.63 10.93 13.11
N PHE A 702 -8.87 10.86 14.20
CA PHE A 702 -9.27 10.26 15.45
C PHE A 702 -9.39 11.33 16.55
N GLU A 703 -10.58 11.41 17.18
CA GLU A 703 -10.85 12.40 18.22
C GLU A 703 -10.88 11.82 19.64
N GLY A 704 -10.78 10.51 19.77
CA GLY A 704 -10.63 9.84 21.04
C GLY A 704 -11.48 8.60 21.22
N TRP A 705 -11.14 7.83 22.25
CA TRP A 705 -11.87 6.65 22.67
C TRP A 705 -11.90 6.51 24.19
N LYS A 706 -12.81 5.69 24.68
CA LYS A 706 -12.87 5.33 26.10
C LYS A 706 -13.45 3.95 26.32
N ILE A 707 -13.07 3.34 27.42
CA ILE A 707 -13.67 2.12 27.94
C ILE A 707 -14.91 2.53 28.74
N VAL A 708 -16.10 2.15 28.24
CA VAL A 708 -17.39 2.41 28.91
C VAL A 708 -17.67 1.37 29.97
N SER A 709 -17.26 0.12 29.71
CA SER A 709 -17.39 -1.02 30.63
C SER A 709 -16.26 -2.00 30.35
N GLU A 710 -15.71 -2.61 31.39
CA GLU A 710 -14.65 -3.64 31.26
C GLU A 710 -15.23 -5.06 31.20
N THR A 711 -16.41 -5.33 31.75
CA THR A 711 -17.07 -6.62 31.76
C THR A 711 -18.58 -6.48 31.74
N PRO A 712 -19.30 -6.76 30.62
CA PRO A 712 -18.71 -7.00 29.30
C PRO A 712 -17.93 -5.78 28.81
N LEU A 713 -16.92 -6.00 27.98
CA LEU A 713 -16.15 -4.89 27.41
C LEU A 713 -17.03 -4.10 26.46
N VAL A 714 -17.07 -2.78 26.66
CA VAL A 714 -17.73 -1.82 25.76
C VAL A 714 -16.79 -0.66 25.51
N ILE A 715 -16.48 -0.41 24.24
CA ILE A 715 -15.59 0.68 23.82
C ILE A 715 -16.37 1.67 22.96
N GLU A 716 -16.15 2.95 23.25
CA GLU A 716 -16.70 4.07 22.50
C GLU A 716 -15.57 4.85 21.85
N ALA A 717 -15.67 5.14 20.55
CA ALA A 717 -14.65 5.85 19.77
C ALA A 717 -15.28 6.91 18.86
N TYR A 718 -14.48 7.95 18.51
CA TYR A 718 -14.92 9.13 17.77
C TYR A 718 -13.97 9.44 16.63
N TYR A 719 -14.51 9.70 15.42
CA TYR A 719 -13.76 9.94 14.20
C TYR A 719 -14.30 11.12 13.41
N THR A 720 -13.42 11.84 12.72
CA THR A 720 -13.77 12.89 11.73
C THR A 720 -13.81 12.36 10.30
N SER A 721 -13.22 11.20 10.03
CA SER A 721 -13.41 10.46 8.79
C SER A 721 -14.65 9.58 8.83
N MET A 722 -15.12 9.13 7.67
CA MET A 722 -16.21 8.17 7.55
C MET A 722 -15.97 7.21 6.40
N GLN A 723 -16.61 6.03 6.46
CA GLN A 723 -16.78 5.08 5.36
C GLN A 723 -18.24 5.07 4.93
N THR A 724 -18.51 4.78 3.65
CA THR A 724 -19.87 4.79 3.10
C THR A 724 -20.76 3.65 3.59
N ASP A 725 -20.17 2.57 4.09
CA ASP A 725 -20.88 1.45 4.71
C ASP A 725 -20.73 1.51 6.25
N ALA A 726 -21.84 1.42 6.98
CA ALA A 726 -21.85 1.50 8.45
C ALA A 726 -20.96 0.44 9.11
N GLU A 727 -20.90 -0.73 8.49
CA GLU A 727 -20.08 -1.87 8.90
C GLU A 727 -18.59 -1.53 9.00
N LEU A 728 -18.10 -0.62 8.15
CA LEU A 728 -16.70 -0.22 8.09
C LEU A 728 -16.34 0.97 9.03
N ASN A 729 -17.34 1.57 9.69
CA ASN A 729 -17.14 2.70 10.61
C ASN A 729 -16.97 2.27 12.08
N ILE A 730 -16.50 1.06 12.34
CA ILE A 730 -16.32 0.58 13.71
C ILE A 730 -14.90 0.82 14.21
N GLY A 731 -14.79 1.28 15.46
CA GLY A 731 -13.52 1.36 16.17
C GLY A 731 -13.30 0.10 17.01
N THR A 732 -12.57 -0.87 16.51
CA THR A 732 -12.16 -2.03 17.29
C THR A 732 -10.74 -1.84 17.79
N PHE A 733 -10.54 -2.02 19.10
CA PHE A 733 -9.23 -2.00 19.73
C PHE A 733 -8.85 -3.45 20.03
N TRP A 734 -7.93 -3.99 19.25
CA TRP A 734 -7.43 -5.36 19.32
C TRP A 734 -5.91 -5.35 19.24
N PRO A 735 -5.15 -6.22 19.92
CA PRO A 735 -3.70 -6.21 19.89
C PRO A 735 -3.16 -6.71 18.53
N SER A 736 -3.53 -5.97 17.49
CA SER A 736 -3.24 -6.24 16.09
C SER A 736 -2.55 -5.04 15.47
N PHE A 737 -1.39 -5.27 14.90
CA PHE A 737 -0.55 -4.29 14.24
C PHE A 737 -0.60 -4.52 12.72
N ARG A 738 0.12 -3.70 11.98
CA ARG A 738 0.13 -3.74 10.52
C ARG A 738 0.46 -5.12 9.93
N TYR A 739 1.33 -5.89 10.60
CA TYR A 739 1.84 -7.17 10.11
C TYR A 739 1.52 -8.36 11.02
N GLY A 740 0.55 -8.23 11.90
CA GLY A 740 0.03 -9.30 12.74
C GLY A 740 -0.24 -8.92 14.18
N GLU A 741 -0.60 -9.91 15.00
CA GLU A 741 -0.79 -9.73 16.44
C GLU A 741 0.54 -9.75 17.20
N GLY A 742 0.57 -9.07 18.34
CA GLY A 742 1.70 -9.08 19.24
C GLY A 742 1.29 -9.11 20.71
N SER A 743 1.72 -10.14 21.43
CA SER A 743 1.56 -10.17 22.88
C SER A 743 2.32 -9.02 23.55
N TRP A 744 1.66 -8.23 24.39
CA TRP A 744 2.29 -7.09 25.06
C TRP A 744 3.58 -7.48 25.80
N SER A 745 3.68 -8.68 26.36
CA SER A 745 4.87 -9.12 27.10
C SER A 745 6.12 -9.25 26.22
N VAL A 746 5.97 -9.73 24.96
CA VAL A 746 7.05 -9.84 24.00
C VAL A 746 7.42 -8.47 23.43
N LEU A 747 6.42 -7.67 23.06
CA LEU A 747 6.65 -6.35 22.50
C LEU A 747 7.21 -5.37 23.53
N ALA A 748 6.84 -5.48 24.82
CA ALA A 748 7.46 -4.71 25.89
C ALA A 748 8.94 -5.05 26.06
N ALA A 749 9.32 -6.35 25.96
CA ALA A 749 10.72 -6.75 25.98
C ALA A 749 11.49 -6.23 24.76
N ALA A 750 10.84 -6.18 23.60
CA ALA A 750 11.41 -5.56 22.39
C ALA A 750 11.59 -4.04 22.57
N ALA A 751 10.61 -3.35 23.15
CA ALA A 751 10.69 -1.91 23.44
C ALA A 751 11.83 -1.60 24.44
N GLU A 752 12.00 -2.41 25.49
CA GLU A 752 13.13 -2.26 26.42
C GLU A 752 14.49 -2.57 25.77
N ALA A 753 14.51 -3.46 24.77
CA ALA A 753 15.73 -3.72 24.00
C ALA A 753 16.01 -2.59 22.98
N ASP A 754 14.98 -1.96 22.44
CA ASP A 754 15.07 -0.79 21.56
C ASP A 754 15.62 0.43 22.33
N LYS A 755 15.13 0.71 23.52
CA LYS A 755 15.66 1.76 24.41
C LYS A 755 17.15 1.62 24.71
N ASP A 756 17.66 0.38 24.69
CA ASP A 756 19.09 0.06 24.91
C ASP A 756 19.87 -0.03 23.58
N ASP A 757 19.26 0.33 22.45
CA ASP A 757 19.78 0.21 21.08
C ASP A 757 20.35 -1.19 20.77
N LEU A 758 19.65 -2.24 21.18
CA LEU A 758 20.00 -3.62 20.88
C LEU A 758 19.21 -4.15 19.69
N VAL A 759 17.94 -3.74 19.59
CA VAL A 759 17.05 -3.99 18.47
C VAL A 759 16.37 -2.70 18.04
N ALA A 760 15.79 -2.66 16.85
CA ALA A 760 14.83 -1.65 16.42
C ALA A 760 13.65 -2.33 15.74
N PHE A 761 12.46 -1.77 15.85
CA PHE A 761 11.27 -2.33 15.21
C PHE A 761 11.34 -2.23 13.68
N SER A 762 11.88 -1.14 13.13
CA SER A 762 12.03 -0.93 11.70
C SER A 762 13.47 -1.16 11.21
N ALA A 763 13.60 -1.50 9.92
CA ALA A 763 14.88 -1.62 9.24
C ALA A 763 15.64 -0.28 9.22
N ASP A 764 14.91 0.80 8.94
CA ASP A 764 15.49 2.14 8.81
C ASP A 764 16.14 2.60 10.12
N LYS A 765 15.47 2.41 11.26
CA LYS A 765 16.02 2.73 12.58
C LYS A 765 17.21 1.83 12.91
N ALA A 766 17.11 0.53 12.62
CA ALA A 766 18.21 -0.42 12.84
C ALA A 766 19.47 -0.01 12.07
N ASP A 767 19.33 0.41 10.82
CA ASP A 767 20.44 0.87 9.99
C ASP A 767 21.01 2.21 10.47
N GLN A 768 20.15 3.17 10.88
CA GLN A 768 20.57 4.48 11.36
C GLN A 768 21.35 4.43 12.67
N GLU A 769 20.97 3.55 13.59
CA GLU A 769 21.60 3.40 14.91
C GLU A 769 22.79 2.44 14.91
N SER A 770 22.94 1.65 13.85
CA SER A 770 24.10 0.78 13.65
C SER A 770 25.36 1.58 13.33
N THR A 771 26.52 1.13 13.84
CA THR A 771 27.83 1.73 13.59
C THR A 771 28.85 0.65 13.19
N GLU A 772 30.08 1.06 12.82
CA GLU A 772 31.17 0.10 12.52
C GLU A 772 31.47 -0.89 13.67
N THR A 773 31.04 -0.56 14.91
CA THR A 773 31.35 -1.34 16.12
C THR A 773 30.12 -1.80 16.90
N LYS A 774 28.94 -1.39 16.54
CA LYS A 774 27.67 -1.73 17.18
C LYS A 774 26.67 -2.08 16.08
N THR A 775 26.06 -3.25 16.16
CA THR A 775 24.94 -3.64 15.33
C THR A 775 23.67 -3.49 16.15
N VAL A 776 22.69 -2.79 15.62
CA VAL A 776 21.30 -2.80 16.09
C VAL A 776 20.52 -3.76 15.19
N GLU A 777 19.90 -4.76 15.78
CA GLU A 777 19.20 -5.79 15.00
C GLU A 777 17.82 -5.29 14.58
N TRP A 778 17.46 -5.44 13.32
CA TRP A 778 16.05 -5.32 12.94
C TRP A 778 15.29 -6.48 13.60
N LEU A 779 14.32 -6.17 14.47
CA LEU A 779 13.60 -7.13 15.32
C LEU A 779 13.04 -8.30 14.52
N ASN A 780 13.43 -9.51 14.90
CA ASN A 780 12.95 -10.75 14.30
C ASN A 780 12.49 -11.74 15.39
N LEU A 781 11.18 -11.99 15.44
CA LEU A 781 10.57 -12.89 16.44
C LEU A 781 10.77 -14.38 16.13
N ILE A 782 11.25 -14.74 14.92
CA ILE A 782 11.40 -16.13 14.49
C ILE A 782 12.85 -16.57 14.26
N GLY A 783 13.82 -15.68 14.43
CA GLY A 783 15.22 -16.02 14.15
C GLY A 783 16.21 -14.93 14.49
N GLY A 784 17.50 -15.25 14.32
CA GLY A 784 18.60 -14.31 14.48
C GLY A 784 18.94 -13.96 15.93
N PRO A 785 19.81 -12.93 16.12
CA PRO A 785 20.24 -12.47 17.44
C PRO A 785 19.12 -11.91 18.32
N SER A 786 18.03 -11.42 17.70
CA SER A 786 16.86 -10.90 18.41
C SER A 786 16.31 -11.87 19.44
N LEU A 787 16.35 -13.19 19.17
CA LEU A 787 15.83 -14.20 20.08
C LEU A 787 16.59 -14.27 21.42
N ASP A 788 17.91 -14.18 21.37
CA ASP A 788 18.75 -14.17 22.58
C ASP A 788 18.55 -12.87 23.38
N ILE A 789 18.47 -11.73 22.68
CA ILE A 789 18.21 -10.41 23.28
C ILE A 789 16.85 -10.40 24.00
N LEU A 790 15.79 -10.87 23.32
CA LEU A 790 14.47 -10.96 23.93
C LEU A 790 14.42 -11.90 25.13
N THR A 791 15.13 -13.05 25.06
CA THR A 791 15.21 -14.00 26.17
C THR A 791 15.87 -13.38 27.40
N GLU A 792 16.93 -12.59 27.20
CA GLU A 792 17.60 -11.86 28.31
C GLU A 792 16.65 -10.83 28.92
N LYS A 793 16.02 -9.98 28.09
CA LYS A 793 15.05 -8.95 28.53
C LYS A 793 13.85 -9.56 29.27
N LEU A 794 13.20 -10.57 28.71
CA LEU A 794 12.08 -11.27 29.36
C LEU A 794 12.48 -11.87 30.72
N THR A 795 13.70 -12.42 30.82
CA THR A 795 14.19 -12.97 32.07
C THR A 795 14.41 -11.89 33.15
N GLU A 796 14.99 -10.76 32.78
CA GLU A 796 15.17 -9.61 33.66
C GLU A 796 13.81 -9.03 34.11
N MET A 797 12.91 -8.79 33.18
CA MET A 797 11.57 -8.24 33.45
C MET A 797 10.73 -9.17 34.33
N ALA A 798 10.83 -10.49 34.12
CA ALA A 798 10.18 -11.50 34.98
C ALA A 798 10.70 -11.46 36.42
N ALA A 799 12.02 -11.26 36.60
CA ALA A 799 12.62 -11.20 37.94
C ALA A 799 12.21 -9.92 38.69
N GLU A 800 11.95 -8.84 38.00
CA GLU A 800 11.59 -7.54 38.58
C GLU A 800 10.07 -7.37 38.74
N GLY A 801 9.24 -8.16 38.05
CA GLY A 801 7.80 -7.93 37.93
C GLY A 801 7.49 -6.61 37.21
N TYR A 802 8.28 -6.33 36.15
CA TYR A 802 8.24 -5.09 35.39
C TYR A 802 6.87 -4.87 34.72
N ILE A 803 6.32 -3.67 34.83
CA ILE A 803 5.10 -3.23 34.13
C ILE A 803 5.51 -2.15 33.13
N PRO A 804 5.36 -2.37 31.80
CA PRO A 804 5.63 -1.33 30.84
C PRO A 804 4.62 -0.19 30.97
N TYR A 805 5.01 1.05 30.66
CA TYR A 805 4.13 2.22 30.75
C TYR A 805 3.34 2.26 32.08
N ALA A 806 4.05 2.08 33.20
CA ALA A 806 3.47 1.83 34.51
C ALA A 806 2.51 2.97 34.99
N ASN A 807 2.64 4.18 34.44
CA ASN A 807 1.74 5.29 34.75
C ASN A 807 0.28 5.05 34.28
N VAL A 808 0.09 4.12 33.34
CA VAL A 808 -1.22 3.71 32.81
C VAL A 808 -1.50 2.25 33.14
N LEU A 809 -0.59 1.35 32.75
CA LEU A 809 -0.87 -0.09 32.81
C LEU A 809 -0.87 -0.69 34.22
N SER A 810 -0.34 0.01 35.25
CA SER A 810 -0.47 -0.44 36.65
C SER A 810 -1.92 -0.49 37.14
N ASP A 811 -2.85 0.18 36.48
CA ASP A 811 -4.28 0.08 36.78
C ASP A 811 -4.90 -1.23 36.26
N TYR A 812 -4.23 -1.93 35.32
CA TYR A 812 -4.73 -3.09 34.59
C TYR A 812 -3.88 -4.34 34.75
N ILE A 813 -2.63 -4.23 35.22
CA ILE A 813 -1.68 -5.33 35.39
C ILE A 813 -1.04 -5.23 36.77
N THR A 814 -0.98 -6.37 37.48
CA THR A 814 -0.17 -6.50 38.69
C THR A 814 1.25 -7.01 38.37
N PRO A 815 2.26 -6.76 39.22
CA PRO A 815 3.61 -7.32 39.04
C PRO A 815 3.64 -8.86 38.95
N GLU A 816 2.73 -9.54 39.67
CA GLU A 816 2.60 -10.99 39.65
C GLU A 816 2.06 -11.49 38.30
N GLU A 817 1.08 -10.80 37.72
CA GLU A 817 0.55 -11.10 36.37
C GLU A 817 1.60 -10.83 35.30
N ALA A 818 2.33 -9.72 35.40
CA ALA A 818 3.42 -9.40 34.48
C ALA A 818 4.51 -10.49 34.53
N THR A 819 4.93 -10.91 35.73
CA THR A 819 5.88 -12.01 35.88
C THR A 819 5.37 -13.31 35.25
N ALA A 820 4.08 -13.62 35.39
CA ALA A 820 3.50 -14.83 34.80
C ALA A 820 3.54 -14.77 33.26
N ARG A 821 3.18 -13.61 32.67
CA ARG A 821 3.21 -13.39 31.20
C ARG A 821 4.63 -13.57 30.64
N TYR A 822 5.65 -12.97 31.25
CA TYR A 822 7.04 -13.13 30.81
C TYR A 822 7.51 -14.59 30.92
N ASN A 823 7.16 -15.30 32.01
CA ASN A 823 7.50 -16.69 32.14
C ASN A 823 6.77 -17.59 31.13
N ASN A 824 5.53 -17.29 30.74
CA ASN A 824 4.81 -18.02 29.72
C ASN A 824 5.46 -17.81 28.34
N ALA A 825 5.87 -16.59 27.98
CA ALA A 825 6.62 -16.33 26.75
C ALA A 825 7.96 -17.08 26.70
N LEU A 826 8.69 -17.13 27.82
CA LEU A 826 9.93 -17.90 27.93
C LEU A 826 9.68 -19.42 27.80
N ALA A 827 8.58 -19.93 28.36
CA ALA A 827 8.20 -21.36 28.22
C ALA A 827 7.82 -21.69 26.78
N PHE A 828 7.10 -20.78 26.10
CA PHE A 828 6.78 -20.91 24.68
C PHE A 828 8.06 -20.96 23.82
N PHE A 829 9.02 -20.08 24.09
CA PHE A 829 10.33 -20.14 23.42
C PHE A 829 11.08 -21.45 23.69
N ASP A 830 11.00 -21.97 24.90
CA ASP A 830 11.64 -23.27 25.23
C ASP A 830 11.05 -24.42 24.40
N GLU A 831 9.77 -24.35 24.05
CA GLU A 831 9.06 -25.37 23.25
C GLU A 831 9.26 -25.14 21.74
N TYR A 832 8.97 -23.93 21.22
CA TYR A 832 8.89 -23.65 19.79
C TYR A 832 10.12 -22.95 19.19
N LYS A 833 11.02 -22.42 20.03
CA LYS A 833 12.29 -21.74 19.67
C LYS A 833 12.12 -20.42 18.92
N HIS A 834 11.00 -19.74 19.14
CA HIS A 834 10.70 -18.41 18.61
C HIS A 834 9.69 -17.68 19.52
N TYR A 835 9.44 -16.38 19.26
CA TYR A 835 8.52 -15.54 20.02
C TYR A 835 7.29 -15.07 19.20
N ASN A 836 6.97 -15.69 18.06
CA ASN A 836 5.76 -15.40 17.30
C ASN A 836 4.54 -16.00 18.02
N ILE A 837 4.00 -15.26 18.98
CA ILE A 837 2.90 -15.63 19.86
C ILE A 837 1.64 -14.85 19.40
N GLY A 838 0.67 -15.54 18.86
CA GLY A 838 -0.62 -15.00 18.42
C GLY A 838 -1.80 -15.62 19.16
N THR A 839 -3.02 -15.30 18.70
CA THR A 839 -4.28 -15.85 19.23
C THR A 839 -5.03 -16.72 18.21
N GLY A 840 -4.41 -17.02 17.07
CA GLY A 840 -5.04 -17.62 15.90
C GLY A 840 -5.35 -19.12 16.00
N PRO A 841 -6.01 -19.67 14.94
CA PRO A 841 -6.44 -21.06 14.88
C PRO A 841 -5.30 -22.08 14.71
N TYR A 842 -4.09 -21.60 14.38
CA TYR A 842 -2.89 -22.43 14.27
C TYR A 842 -1.73 -21.81 15.03
N ILE A 843 -0.84 -22.66 15.56
CA ILE A 843 0.43 -22.28 16.20
C ILE A 843 1.55 -22.53 15.20
N LEU A 844 2.46 -21.58 15.02
CA LEU A 844 3.69 -21.77 14.27
C LEU A 844 4.59 -22.73 15.08
N SER A 845 4.53 -24.03 14.78
CA SER A 845 5.16 -25.06 15.60
C SER A 845 6.59 -25.38 15.20
N GLN A 846 7.00 -25.01 13.97
CA GLN A 846 8.38 -25.20 13.51
C GLN A 846 8.74 -24.15 12.46
N VAL A 847 9.94 -23.58 12.59
CA VAL A 847 10.57 -22.69 11.63
C VAL A 847 11.93 -23.25 11.23
N ALA A 848 12.13 -23.53 9.95
CA ALA A 848 13.40 -23.95 9.38
C ALA A 848 13.87 -22.89 8.36
N LEU A 849 14.55 -21.86 8.86
CA LEU A 849 14.95 -20.68 8.06
C LEU A 849 15.85 -21.04 6.87
N THR A 850 16.78 -21.96 7.05
CA THR A 850 17.73 -22.38 5.99
C THR A 850 17.04 -23.20 4.90
N GLU A 851 16.16 -24.09 5.29
CA GLU A 851 15.39 -24.97 4.38
C GLU A 851 14.17 -24.25 3.80
N LYS A 852 13.83 -23.06 4.31
CA LYS A 852 12.65 -22.31 3.97
C LYS A 852 11.37 -23.15 4.09
N VAL A 853 11.15 -23.69 5.29
CA VAL A 853 9.97 -24.49 5.64
C VAL A 853 9.36 -23.97 6.93
N ALA A 854 8.04 -23.80 6.95
CA ALA A 854 7.24 -23.55 8.14
C ALA A 854 6.28 -24.71 8.40
N THR A 855 6.03 -25.02 9.68
CA THR A 855 4.96 -25.95 10.07
C THR A 855 4.02 -25.25 11.04
N LEU A 856 2.73 -25.28 10.71
CA LEU A 856 1.66 -24.81 11.56
C LEU A 856 0.93 -26.02 12.13
N SER A 857 0.68 -26.03 13.43
CA SER A 857 -0.11 -27.06 14.12
C SER A 857 -1.43 -26.47 14.62
N ASN A 858 -2.50 -27.28 14.61
CA ASN A 858 -3.81 -26.83 15.06
C ASN A 858 -3.78 -26.33 16.51
N ASN A 859 -4.40 -25.19 16.78
CA ASN A 859 -4.65 -24.67 18.11
C ASN A 859 -6.00 -25.21 18.63
N PHE A 860 -6.00 -26.31 19.36
CA PHE A 860 -7.21 -26.90 19.91
C PHE A 860 -7.85 -26.08 21.05
N ASP A 861 -7.10 -25.14 21.63
CA ASP A 861 -7.57 -24.21 22.65
C ASP A 861 -8.16 -22.92 22.06
N PHE A 862 -8.22 -22.83 20.72
CA PHE A 862 -8.81 -21.71 20.03
C PHE A 862 -10.30 -21.58 20.41
N VAL A 863 -10.78 -20.35 20.61
CA VAL A 863 -12.11 -20.09 21.15
C VAL A 863 -13.26 -20.55 20.23
N ASP A 864 -13.09 -20.41 18.91
CA ASP A 864 -14.16 -20.71 17.96
C ASP A 864 -14.19 -22.19 17.53
N PRO A 865 -15.39 -22.77 17.36
CA PRO A 865 -15.51 -24.05 16.70
C PRO A 865 -15.11 -23.96 15.23
N VAL A 866 -14.53 -25.04 14.69
CA VAL A 866 -13.96 -25.10 13.34
C VAL A 866 -14.95 -24.74 12.22
N ASP A 867 -16.24 -24.88 12.45
CA ASP A 867 -17.33 -24.67 11.48
C ASP A 867 -17.99 -23.27 11.56
N LYS A 868 -17.49 -22.36 12.42
CA LYS A 868 -18.00 -20.99 12.54
C LYS A 868 -18.15 -20.29 11.17
N TRP A 869 -17.17 -20.46 10.31
CA TRP A 869 -17.09 -19.87 8.98
C TRP A 869 -17.38 -20.86 7.83
N ALA A 870 -17.91 -22.06 8.13
CA ALA A 870 -18.16 -23.10 7.13
C ALA A 870 -19.25 -22.75 6.10
N ARG A 871 -19.99 -21.64 6.33
CA ARG A 871 -20.95 -21.07 5.37
C ARG A 871 -20.29 -20.59 4.07
N TYR A 872 -19.03 -20.21 4.12
CA TYR A 872 -18.31 -19.78 2.93
C TYR A 872 -17.84 -20.99 2.11
N GLY A 873 -18.12 -20.93 0.82
CA GLY A 873 -17.81 -21.97 -0.15
C GLY A 873 -17.43 -21.35 -1.48
N GLU A 874 -18.13 -21.69 -2.53
CA GLU A 874 -17.94 -21.10 -3.86
C GLU A 874 -18.72 -19.77 -3.97
N PRO A 875 -18.10 -18.69 -4.48
CA PRO A 875 -18.79 -17.41 -4.66
C PRO A 875 -19.90 -17.53 -5.71
N LYS A 876 -21.02 -16.88 -5.46
CA LYS A 876 -22.19 -16.88 -6.35
C LYS A 876 -22.06 -15.79 -7.41
N ILE A 877 -21.01 -15.88 -8.26
CA ILE A 877 -20.79 -14.92 -9.35
C ILE A 877 -21.88 -15.12 -10.40
N ALA A 878 -22.53 -14.04 -10.84
CA ALA A 878 -23.58 -14.09 -11.85
C ALA A 878 -23.01 -14.48 -13.22
N GLU A 879 -23.77 -15.27 -13.97
CA GLU A 879 -23.54 -15.61 -15.37
C GLU A 879 -24.59 -14.89 -16.19
N LEU A 880 -24.18 -14.18 -17.26
CA LEU A 880 -25.08 -13.41 -18.13
C LEU A 880 -25.20 -14.05 -19.50
N GLU A 881 -26.42 -14.10 -20.02
CA GLU A 881 -26.73 -14.41 -21.42
C GLU A 881 -27.69 -13.34 -21.95
N ILE A 882 -27.40 -12.81 -23.14
CA ILE A 882 -28.20 -11.76 -23.77
C ILE A 882 -28.77 -12.32 -25.07
N ASP A 883 -30.10 -12.24 -25.25
CA ASP A 883 -30.77 -12.53 -26.50
C ASP A 883 -31.40 -11.25 -27.08
N GLY A 884 -31.14 -10.98 -28.33
CA GLY A 884 -31.59 -9.75 -28.97
C GLY A 884 -31.58 -9.82 -30.49
N PRO A 885 -32.05 -8.77 -31.19
CA PRO A 885 -32.05 -8.75 -32.63
C PRO A 885 -30.67 -8.49 -33.22
N ASP A 886 -30.19 -9.32 -34.15
CA ASP A 886 -28.95 -9.08 -34.92
C ASP A 886 -28.99 -7.75 -35.72
N THR A 887 -30.19 -7.27 -36.05
CA THR A 887 -30.39 -6.03 -36.79
C THR A 887 -31.63 -5.33 -36.25
N ALA A 888 -31.53 -4.02 -36.02
CA ALA A 888 -32.61 -3.17 -35.53
C ALA A 888 -32.72 -1.87 -36.32
N THR A 889 -33.94 -1.29 -36.41
CA THR A 889 -34.19 0.01 -37.02
C THR A 889 -34.20 1.09 -35.95
N LEU A 890 -33.71 2.30 -36.30
CA LEU A 890 -33.63 3.44 -35.37
C LEU A 890 -35.01 4.08 -35.07
N ASP A 891 -36.07 3.63 -35.72
CA ASP A 891 -37.44 4.18 -35.58
C ASP A 891 -38.36 3.31 -34.71
N ALA A 892 -37.82 2.22 -34.13
CA ALA A 892 -38.59 1.27 -33.30
C ALA A 892 -37.82 0.93 -32.03
N ASP A 893 -38.56 0.63 -30.97
CA ASP A 893 -37.95 0.13 -29.71
C ASP A 893 -37.18 -1.17 -29.96
N ILE A 894 -36.00 -1.27 -29.34
CA ILE A 894 -35.16 -2.47 -29.38
C ILE A 894 -35.29 -3.15 -28.03
N VAL A 895 -35.63 -4.42 -28.01
CA VAL A 895 -35.77 -5.19 -26.78
C VAL A 895 -34.69 -6.28 -26.74
N PHE A 896 -34.01 -6.37 -25.61
CA PHE A 896 -33.04 -7.43 -25.27
C PHE A 896 -33.59 -8.21 -24.09
N ASP A 897 -33.59 -9.54 -24.20
CA ASP A 897 -33.81 -10.45 -23.07
C ASP A 897 -32.46 -10.74 -22.41
N VAL A 898 -32.40 -10.59 -21.09
CA VAL A 898 -31.19 -10.79 -20.28
C VAL A 898 -31.46 -11.89 -19.27
N TYR A 899 -30.69 -12.94 -19.33
CA TYR A 899 -30.78 -14.07 -18.39
C TYR A 899 -29.61 -13.99 -17.42
N VAL A 900 -29.91 -13.91 -16.11
CA VAL A 900 -28.95 -13.88 -15.02
C VAL A 900 -29.05 -15.20 -14.30
N THR A 901 -27.97 -16.00 -14.34
CA THR A 901 -27.93 -17.33 -13.76
C THR A 901 -26.72 -17.57 -12.88
N PHE A 902 -26.75 -18.60 -12.09
CA PHE A 902 -25.60 -19.21 -11.42
C PHE A 902 -25.64 -20.71 -11.61
N LYS A 903 -24.62 -21.27 -12.28
CA LYS A 903 -24.57 -22.69 -12.65
C LYS A 903 -25.83 -23.19 -13.42
N GLY A 904 -26.35 -22.30 -14.27
CA GLY A 904 -27.51 -22.57 -15.09
C GLY A 904 -28.86 -22.54 -14.35
N GLU A 905 -28.89 -22.22 -13.06
CA GLU A 905 -30.11 -21.96 -12.30
C GLU A 905 -30.38 -20.45 -12.23
N PRO A 906 -31.65 -19.99 -12.25
CA PRO A 906 -31.98 -18.57 -12.15
C PRO A 906 -31.37 -17.91 -10.91
N TYR A 907 -30.79 -16.72 -11.08
CA TYR A 907 -30.30 -15.93 -9.97
C TYR A 907 -31.47 -15.28 -9.22
N ALA A 908 -31.43 -15.30 -7.88
CA ALA A 908 -32.52 -14.74 -7.07
C ALA A 908 -32.56 -13.20 -7.22
N ALA A 909 -33.74 -12.66 -7.54
CA ALA A 909 -33.87 -11.23 -7.82
C ALA A 909 -33.62 -10.33 -6.59
N ASP A 910 -33.84 -10.85 -5.38
CA ASP A 910 -33.58 -10.16 -4.11
C ASP A 910 -32.09 -10.20 -3.70
N GLU A 911 -31.23 -10.92 -4.43
CA GLU A 911 -29.79 -10.92 -4.28
C GLU A 911 -29.08 -10.00 -5.31
N LEU A 912 -29.83 -9.34 -6.22
CA LEU A 912 -29.30 -8.40 -7.20
C LEU A 912 -29.62 -6.96 -6.78
N GLU A 913 -28.59 -6.12 -6.75
CA GLU A 913 -28.72 -4.68 -6.51
C GLU A 913 -29.21 -3.98 -7.78
N ARG A 914 -28.61 -4.37 -8.95
CA ARG A 914 -28.90 -3.69 -10.21
C ARG A 914 -28.59 -4.57 -11.42
N VAL A 915 -29.43 -4.48 -12.45
CA VAL A 915 -29.17 -5.00 -13.80
C VAL A 915 -29.47 -3.89 -14.79
N PHE A 916 -28.53 -3.52 -15.66
CA PHE A 916 -28.72 -2.42 -16.61
C PHE A 916 -27.85 -2.58 -17.85
N GLY A 917 -28.19 -1.87 -18.95
CA GLY A 917 -27.44 -1.89 -20.19
C GLY A 917 -26.88 -0.51 -20.57
N LEU A 918 -25.59 -0.48 -20.94
CA LEU A 918 -24.95 0.64 -21.63
C LEU A 918 -25.06 0.40 -23.12
N VAL A 919 -25.72 1.31 -23.84
CA VAL A 919 -26.00 1.15 -25.27
C VAL A 919 -25.10 2.08 -26.08
N TYR A 920 -24.35 1.51 -27.01
CA TYR A 920 -23.38 2.18 -27.86
C TYR A 920 -23.89 2.24 -29.31
N ASP A 921 -23.70 3.36 -29.96
CA ASP A 921 -24.01 3.52 -31.40
C ASP A 921 -22.83 3.07 -32.30
N GLY A 922 -23.00 3.22 -33.61
CA GLY A 922 -21.97 2.89 -34.60
C GLY A 922 -20.65 3.65 -34.47
N THR A 923 -20.58 4.70 -33.66
CA THR A 923 -19.32 5.43 -33.32
C THR A 923 -18.64 4.92 -32.04
N SER A 924 -19.15 3.86 -31.44
CA SER A 924 -18.70 3.33 -30.14
C SER A 924 -18.89 4.31 -28.99
N THR A 925 -19.84 5.23 -29.09
CA THR A 925 -20.19 6.20 -28.05
C THR A 925 -21.40 5.71 -27.26
N ILE A 926 -21.37 5.79 -25.92
CA ILE A 926 -22.56 5.52 -25.09
C ILE A 926 -23.61 6.58 -25.37
N LYS A 927 -24.79 6.12 -25.76
CA LYS A 927 -25.94 6.97 -26.04
C LYS A 927 -27.04 6.83 -25.01
N ALA A 928 -27.16 5.69 -24.38
CA ALA A 928 -28.19 5.47 -23.38
C ALA A 928 -27.70 4.49 -22.29
N THR A 929 -28.17 4.71 -21.06
CA THR A 929 -28.09 3.76 -19.95
C THR A 929 -29.51 3.39 -19.58
N ILE A 930 -29.85 2.11 -19.64
CA ILE A 930 -31.22 1.61 -19.47
C ILE A 930 -31.26 0.58 -18.37
N GLU A 931 -32.09 0.82 -17.35
CA GLU A 931 -32.38 -0.18 -16.31
C GLU A 931 -33.17 -1.34 -16.88
N ALA A 932 -32.82 -2.56 -16.44
CA ALA A 932 -33.56 -3.74 -16.84
C ALA A 932 -34.85 -3.92 -16.03
N GLU A 933 -35.91 -4.35 -16.68
CA GLU A 933 -37.18 -4.69 -16.04
C GLU A 933 -37.22 -6.19 -15.73
N LEU A 934 -37.54 -6.57 -14.48
CA LEU A 934 -37.68 -7.95 -14.06
C LEU A 934 -38.95 -8.55 -14.70
N VAL A 935 -38.79 -9.64 -15.42
CA VAL A 935 -39.90 -10.44 -16.02
C VAL A 935 -40.29 -11.59 -15.10
N GLU A 936 -39.32 -12.41 -14.74
CA GLU A 936 -39.39 -13.47 -13.76
C GLU A 936 -38.00 -13.73 -13.16
N GLU A 937 -37.89 -14.54 -12.15
CA GLU A 937 -36.62 -14.81 -11.47
C GLU A 937 -35.53 -15.23 -12.46
N GLY A 938 -34.41 -14.50 -12.46
CA GLY A 938 -33.30 -14.69 -13.38
C GLY A 938 -33.51 -14.21 -14.81
N HIS A 939 -34.70 -13.66 -15.16
CA HIS A 939 -35.00 -13.12 -16.51
C HIS A 939 -35.42 -11.66 -16.44
N TYR A 940 -34.70 -10.84 -17.16
CA TYR A 940 -34.91 -9.40 -17.28
C TYR A 940 -35.05 -8.97 -18.74
N THR A 941 -35.66 -7.81 -18.98
CA THR A 941 -35.68 -7.19 -20.32
C THR A 941 -35.10 -5.78 -20.23
N ILE A 942 -34.32 -5.42 -21.26
CA ILE A 942 -33.84 -4.06 -21.48
C ILE A 942 -34.48 -3.55 -22.76
N THR A 943 -35.29 -2.50 -22.66
CA THR A 943 -35.96 -1.86 -23.79
C THR A 943 -35.31 -0.55 -24.09
N VAL A 944 -34.62 -0.43 -25.21
CA VAL A 944 -34.07 0.84 -25.73
C VAL A 944 -35.17 1.52 -26.53
N PRO A 945 -35.76 2.64 -26.05
CA PRO A 945 -36.90 3.24 -26.73
C PRO A 945 -36.46 3.98 -28.00
N ALA A 946 -37.34 4.04 -28.98
CA ALA A 946 -37.09 4.67 -30.28
C ALA A 946 -36.67 6.15 -30.22
N ASP A 947 -37.13 6.88 -29.20
CA ASP A 947 -36.71 8.27 -28.97
C ASP A 947 -35.24 8.37 -28.50
N ALA A 948 -34.72 7.41 -27.74
CA ALA A 948 -33.29 7.34 -27.41
C ALA A 948 -32.42 7.01 -28.65
N LEU A 949 -32.97 6.25 -29.59
CA LEU A 949 -32.28 5.88 -30.83
C LEU A 949 -32.19 7.02 -31.85
N ALA A 950 -32.90 8.11 -31.64
CA ALA A 950 -32.92 9.26 -32.57
C ALA A 950 -31.55 9.97 -32.70
N GLU A 951 -30.67 9.78 -31.70
CA GLU A 951 -29.31 10.34 -31.67
C GLU A 951 -28.23 9.33 -32.10
N PHE A 952 -28.60 8.12 -32.50
CA PHE A 952 -27.68 7.07 -32.91
C PHE A 952 -27.23 7.26 -34.36
N GLU A 953 -25.94 7.00 -34.61
CA GLU A 953 -25.48 6.77 -35.97
C GLU A 953 -25.68 5.30 -36.36
N ALA A 954 -26.28 5.05 -37.53
CA ALA A 954 -26.48 3.70 -38.02
C ALA A 954 -25.14 2.99 -38.29
N GLY A 955 -25.02 1.72 -37.87
CA GLY A 955 -23.79 0.95 -38.02
C GLY A 955 -23.72 -0.23 -37.07
N SER A 956 -22.49 -0.65 -36.75
CA SER A 956 -22.24 -1.67 -35.75
C SER A 956 -22.43 -1.07 -34.37
N SER A 957 -23.50 -1.45 -33.70
CA SER A 957 -23.88 -1.04 -32.34
C SER A 957 -23.68 -2.17 -31.36
N LYS A 958 -23.63 -1.86 -30.06
CA LYS A 958 -23.57 -2.89 -29.00
C LYS A 958 -24.33 -2.46 -27.76
N ILE A 959 -24.76 -3.44 -26.99
CA ILE A 959 -25.20 -3.26 -25.60
C ILE A 959 -24.24 -4.00 -24.69
N GLU A 960 -23.72 -3.33 -23.69
CA GLU A 960 -22.95 -3.93 -22.57
C GLU A 960 -23.88 -4.01 -21.37
N VAL A 961 -24.25 -5.22 -20.97
CA VAL A 961 -25.09 -5.45 -19.80
C VAL A 961 -24.20 -5.62 -18.57
N VAL A 962 -24.57 -4.94 -17.52
CA VAL A 962 -23.88 -4.95 -16.23
C VAL A 962 -24.83 -5.45 -15.16
N THR A 963 -24.36 -6.43 -14.38
CA THR A 963 -25.07 -6.95 -13.21
C THR A 963 -24.27 -6.72 -11.96
N VAL A 964 -24.92 -6.09 -10.97
CA VAL A 964 -24.34 -5.83 -9.64
C VAL A 964 -25.12 -6.68 -8.62
N SER A 965 -24.42 -7.50 -7.86
CA SER A 965 -24.99 -8.38 -6.84
C SER A 965 -24.76 -7.83 -5.43
N MET A 966 -25.71 -8.09 -4.51
CA MET A 966 -25.55 -7.80 -3.08
C MET A 966 -24.74 -8.85 -2.33
N VAL A 967 -24.56 -10.04 -2.91
CA VAL A 967 -23.86 -11.18 -2.27
C VAL A 967 -22.46 -11.41 -2.84
N VAL A 968 -22.11 -10.73 -3.95
CA VAL A 968 -20.78 -10.72 -4.56
C VAL A 968 -20.52 -9.32 -5.10
N ALA A 969 -19.51 -8.65 -4.58
CA ALA A 969 -19.21 -7.26 -4.94
C ALA A 969 -18.62 -7.09 -6.35
N ILE A 970 -18.04 -8.17 -6.91
CA ILE A 970 -17.50 -8.15 -8.27
C ILE A 970 -18.65 -8.14 -9.28
N PRO A 971 -18.73 -7.11 -10.15
CA PRO A 971 -19.77 -7.03 -11.17
C PRO A 971 -19.51 -8.03 -12.31
N THR A 972 -20.58 -8.41 -13.01
CA THR A 972 -20.48 -9.20 -14.22
C THR A 972 -20.86 -8.34 -15.43
N PHE A 973 -20.07 -8.47 -16.51
CA PHE A 973 -20.25 -7.75 -17.76
C PHE A 973 -20.45 -8.75 -18.91
N GLU A 974 -21.42 -8.48 -19.79
CA GLU A 974 -21.62 -9.21 -21.04
C GLU A 974 -21.98 -8.26 -22.16
N THR A 975 -21.50 -8.52 -23.38
CA THR A 975 -21.70 -7.62 -24.52
C THR A 975 -22.43 -8.36 -25.65
N PHE A 976 -23.47 -7.73 -26.18
CA PHE A 976 -24.19 -8.18 -27.37
C PHE A 976 -24.01 -7.16 -28.50
N GLU A 977 -23.50 -7.61 -29.67
CA GLU A 977 -23.30 -6.79 -30.84
C GLU A 977 -24.50 -6.93 -31.81
N PHE A 978 -24.94 -5.81 -32.39
CA PHE A 978 -26.02 -5.78 -33.36
C PHE A 978 -25.80 -4.67 -34.39
N VAL A 979 -26.55 -4.69 -35.47
CA VAL A 979 -26.45 -3.68 -36.52
C VAL A 979 -27.68 -2.77 -36.46
N THR A 980 -27.47 -1.47 -36.34
CA THR A 980 -28.55 -0.47 -36.53
C THR A 980 -28.63 0.01 -37.96
N VAL A 981 -29.87 0.12 -38.47
CA VAL A 981 -30.18 0.63 -39.81
C VAL A 981 -31.20 1.76 -39.72
N GLU A 982 -31.17 2.70 -40.74
CA GLU A 982 -32.10 3.81 -40.83
C GLU A 982 -33.57 3.33 -41.06
#